data_ce96b1322376f09c2ea00c9533d31cfd
#
_entry.id   ce96b1322376f09c2ea00c9533d31cfd
#
_cell.length_a   1.000
_cell.length_b   1.000
_cell.length_c   1.000
_cell.angle_alpha   90.00
_cell.angle_beta   90.00
_cell.angle_gamma   90.00
#
_symmetry.space_group_name_H-M   'P 1'
#
loop_
_entity.id
_entity.type
_entity.pdbx_description
1 polymer ?
#
loop_
_entity_poly.entity_id
_entity_poly.type
_entity_poly.pdbx_seq_one_letter_code
_entity_poly.pdbx_strand_id
1 'polypeptide(L)'
;MAVTEIKIGKITQVIYNNESNGFAICLFETEDEQFKISGMFHAINPEITYKLEGSFKIHPRYGEQFNVSAYEEQLPDDAEGIRVFLASGAIRGIGPNMAKRIVDKFGKDALDVIEENPEALLSINGLGPKTVEKIAKSYKESREFTKISLGLGEYGIQPAQAVKIYKLYGDKSLEVVTENPYMLVEDIYGISFNKADEIASRIGIEAESEFRIKSGIKYALSAFSSSGSTYVPKDILLESAIKLLDISSELIEENLTTLAFSGEIELDSLDGVPVVYQHFYFQAEQSVTYHIKRIMNGYMPPLAADPDNLIIAAEAEERIQLSGDQRKAIRAALTNKITIITGGPGTGKTTIINLIVKIFKQMGISVALAAPTGRAAKRITETSGVEAMTIHRLLEYVYSEDENEMEFGRNAENPLEEDSFIVDEASMIDLMLMDGFLSALEDDSRLIIVGDADQLPSVGAGNVLLDMINSDYVPTIRLEEIFRQASESRIVVNAHSINSGEYPESGGRDSDFFFMHRRDEEEIRETIEELVTGRLESYYDFVKGNGDIQVLTPTRKGGLGTASLNEMLQSIINPASEELNERKFGSKVFREGDKVMQIRNNYQMEWQQLGRQSGRGIFNGDMGVINTIDNDNAKMVVDFDGRFVTYDSEELDELELAYAVTVHKSQGCEFPVVIMPISGFPPMLATRNLLYTAITRGKKLVILVGSEERMHRMIDNNRIDERYTGLEARLREVDMGGLL
;
A
#
# COMPACT_ATOMS: atom_id res chain seq x y z
N MET A 1 -22.71 -22.92 -21.24
CA MET A 1 -22.05 -23.53 -20.04
C MET A 1 -20.94 -24.39 -20.59
N ALA A 2 -19.69 -24.19 -20.18
CA ALA A 2 -18.61 -25.10 -20.55
C ALA A 2 -18.88 -26.45 -19.86
N VAL A 3 -18.78 -27.52 -20.62
CA VAL A 3 -18.96 -28.89 -20.09
C VAL A 3 -17.74 -29.17 -19.19
N THR A 4 -17.97 -29.46 -17.93
CA THR A 4 -16.90 -29.90 -17.04
C THR A 4 -16.57 -31.35 -17.40
N GLU A 5 -15.30 -31.62 -17.68
CA GLU A 5 -14.78 -32.94 -18.01
C GLU A 5 -13.90 -33.45 -16.88
N ILE A 6 -13.86 -34.76 -16.72
CA ILE A 6 -12.92 -35.43 -15.80
C ILE A 6 -11.81 -36.08 -16.64
N LYS A 7 -10.56 -35.81 -16.27
CA LYS A 7 -9.37 -36.41 -16.92
C LYS A 7 -8.52 -37.07 -15.83
N ILE A 8 -8.08 -38.30 -16.09
CA ILE A 8 -7.20 -39.07 -15.17
C ILE A 8 -5.87 -39.32 -15.87
N GLY A 9 -4.76 -38.99 -15.21
CA GLY A 9 -3.43 -39.11 -15.81
C GLY A 9 -2.34 -38.59 -14.89
N LYS A 10 -1.17 -38.33 -15.45
CA LYS A 10 0.02 -37.84 -14.72
C LYS A 10 0.51 -36.51 -15.28
N ILE A 11 1.09 -35.71 -14.42
CA ILE A 11 1.84 -34.51 -14.82
C ILE A 11 3.22 -34.97 -15.28
N THR A 12 3.54 -34.82 -16.55
CA THR A 12 4.84 -35.26 -17.13
C THR A 12 5.89 -34.17 -17.10
N GLN A 13 5.47 -32.91 -17.12
CA GLN A 13 6.38 -31.77 -17.07
C GLN A 13 5.71 -30.56 -16.43
N VAL A 14 6.41 -29.90 -15.52
CA VAL A 14 6.02 -28.58 -15.00
C VAL A 14 6.62 -27.51 -15.91
N ILE A 15 5.77 -26.79 -16.62
CA ILE A 15 6.16 -25.68 -17.51
C ILE A 15 6.34 -24.38 -16.71
N TYR A 16 5.44 -24.16 -15.75
CA TYR A 16 5.46 -23.00 -14.86
C TYR A 16 4.85 -23.40 -13.53
N ASN A 17 5.46 -22.96 -12.43
CA ASN A 17 4.92 -23.12 -11.08
C ASN A 17 5.17 -21.84 -10.27
N ASN A 18 4.12 -21.35 -9.61
CA ASN A 18 4.21 -20.24 -8.68
C ASN A 18 3.94 -20.78 -7.27
N GLU A 19 5.00 -21.01 -6.51
CA GLU A 19 4.92 -21.59 -5.16
C GLU A 19 4.16 -20.70 -4.16
N SER A 20 4.13 -19.37 -4.38
CA SER A 20 3.46 -18.44 -3.46
C SER A 20 1.93 -18.53 -3.50
N ASN A 21 1.38 -18.83 -4.67
CA ASN A 21 -0.08 -18.95 -4.86
C ASN A 21 -0.53 -20.31 -5.39
N GLY A 22 0.41 -21.25 -5.64
CA GLY A 22 0.12 -22.59 -6.12
C GLY A 22 -0.32 -22.67 -7.59
N PHE A 23 -0.27 -21.58 -8.37
CA PHE A 23 -0.66 -21.63 -9.78
C PHE A 23 0.41 -22.30 -10.63
N ALA A 24 0.01 -23.31 -11.40
CA ALA A 24 0.93 -24.00 -12.29
C ALA A 24 0.36 -24.23 -13.69
N ILE A 25 1.27 -24.32 -14.65
CA ILE A 25 1.01 -24.80 -16.02
C ILE A 25 1.88 -26.03 -16.24
N CYS A 26 1.23 -27.15 -16.52
CA CYS A 26 1.91 -28.43 -16.66
C CYS A 26 1.51 -29.12 -17.97
N LEU A 27 2.32 -30.06 -18.39
CA LEU A 27 1.97 -31.03 -19.41
C LEU A 27 1.37 -32.25 -18.71
N PHE A 28 0.18 -32.63 -19.10
CA PHE A 28 -0.60 -33.71 -18.51
C PHE A 28 -0.81 -34.82 -19.55
N GLU A 29 -0.59 -36.05 -19.15
CA GLU A 29 -0.70 -37.22 -19.99
C GLU A 29 -1.72 -38.18 -19.43
N THR A 30 -2.72 -38.50 -20.24
CA THR A 30 -3.69 -39.57 -19.99
C THR A 30 -3.30 -40.80 -20.79
N GLU A 31 -4.05 -41.90 -20.70
CA GLU A 31 -3.81 -43.08 -21.51
C GLU A 31 -3.93 -42.79 -23.03
N ASP A 32 -4.74 -41.81 -23.44
CA ASP A 32 -5.08 -41.56 -24.83
C ASP A 32 -4.46 -40.31 -25.44
N GLU A 33 -4.14 -39.29 -24.61
CA GLU A 33 -3.73 -37.96 -25.10
C GLU A 33 -2.81 -37.22 -24.13
N GLN A 34 -2.04 -36.26 -24.67
CA GLN A 34 -1.22 -35.36 -23.91
C GLN A 34 -1.61 -33.92 -24.21
N PHE A 35 -1.86 -33.10 -23.17
CA PHE A 35 -2.29 -31.72 -23.33
C PHE A 35 -1.78 -30.84 -22.17
N LYS A 36 -1.84 -29.54 -22.39
CA LYS A 36 -1.47 -28.58 -21.33
C LYS A 36 -2.62 -28.40 -20.33
N ILE A 37 -2.30 -28.44 -19.08
CA ILE A 37 -3.20 -28.10 -17.99
C ILE A 37 -2.75 -26.78 -17.35
N SER A 38 -3.70 -26.00 -16.86
CA SER A 38 -3.44 -24.82 -16.05
C SER A 38 -4.39 -24.84 -14.86
N GLY A 39 -3.86 -24.62 -13.66
CA GLY A 39 -4.65 -24.67 -12.43
C GLY A 39 -3.83 -24.36 -11.21
N MET A 40 -4.46 -24.45 -10.04
CA MET A 40 -3.85 -24.25 -8.75
C MET A 40 -3.59 -25.61 -8.12
N PHE A 41 -2.33 -25.85 -7.73
CA PHE A 41 -1.91 -27.08 -7.09
C PHE A 41 -1.20 -26.74 -5.78
N HIS A 42 -1.51 -27.47 -4.71
CA HIS A 42 -0.83 -27.25 -3.42
C HIS A 42 0.63 -27.68 -3.48
N ALA A 43 0.88 -28.83 -4.09
CA ALA A 43 2.20 -29.33 -4.47
C ALA A 43 2.07 -30.15 -5.75
N ILE A 44 3.02 -30.01 -6.67
CA ILE A 44 3.00 -30.77 -7.91
C ILE A 44 3.96 -31.94 -7.78
N ASN A 45 3.42 -33.14 -7.91
CA ASN A 45 4.22 -34.35 -7.96
C ASN A 45 4.04 -35.07 -9.30
N PRO A 46 5.03 -35.05 -10.19
CA PRO A 46 4.93 -35.70 -11.50
C PRO A 46 4.70 -37.22 -11.46
N GLU A 47 4.94 -37.83 -10.32
CA GLU A 47 4.93 -39.30 -10.19
C GLU A 47 3.60 -39.87 -9.74
N ILE A 48 2.67 -39.03 -9.27
CA ILE A 48 1.35 -39.48 -8.85
C ILE A 48 0.31 -39.32 -9.95
N THR A 49 -0.75 -40.12 -9.87
CA THR A 49 -1.90 -40.00 -10.76
C THR A 49 -2.87 -38.96 -10.20
N TYR A 50 -3.26 -38.03 -11.05
CA TYR A 50 -4.26 -37.00 -10.73
C TYR A 50 -5.58 -37.31 -11.44
N LYS A 51 -6.66 -37.15 -10.74
CA LYS A 51 -7.99 -37.01 -11.31
C LYS A 51 -8.32 -35.51 -11.36
N LEU A 52 -8.36 -34.94 -12.54
CA LEU A 52 -8.60 -33.53 -12.78
C LEU A 52 -10.05 -33.29 -13.21
N GLU A 53 -10.68 -32.29 -12.65
CA GLU A 53 -11.96 -31.76 -13.10
C GLU A 53 -11.75 -30.37 -13.70
N GLY A 54 -12.30 -30.12 -14.87
CA GLY A 54 -12.08 -28.83 -15.53
C GLY A 54 -12.72 -28.73 -16.91
N SER A 55 -12.28 -27.76 -17.67
CA SER A 55 -12.77 -27.55 -19.05
C SER A 55 -11.66 -27.01 -19.95
N PHE A 56 -11.68 -27.38 -21.21
CA PHE A 56 -10.79 -26.79 -22.20
C PHE A 56 -11.13 -25.33 -22.44
N LYS A 57 -10.09 -24.46 -22.42
CA LYS A 57 -10.18 -23.05 -22.76
C LYS A 57 -9.06 -22.65 -23.70
N ILE A 58 -9.34 -21.77 -24.63
CA ILE A 58 -8.34 -21.23 -25.55
C ILE A 58 -7.75 -19.97 -24.93
N HIS A 59 -6.48 -20.04 -24.55
CA HIS A 59 -5.74 -18.87 -24.08
C HIS A 59 -5.20 -18.09 -25.29
N PRO A 60 -5.38 -16.74 -25.38
CA PRO A 60 -5.00 -15.95 -26.57
C PRO A 60 -3.53 -16.07 -26.98
N ARG A 61 -2.63 -16.33 -26.04
CA ARG A 61 -1.18 -16.39 -26.25
C ARG A 61 -0.61 -17.83 -26.23
N TYR A 62 -1.25 -18.76 -25.50
CA TYR A 62 -0.67 -20.10 -25.23
C TYR A 62 -1.48 -21.26 -25.83
N GLY A 63 -2.53 -20.96 -26.57
CA GLY A 63 -3.37 -21.95 -27.23
C GLY A 63 -4.35 -22.66 -26.29
N GLU A 64 -4.80 -23.83 -26.69
CA GLU A 64 -5.76 -24.61 -25.93
C GLU A 64 -5.12 -25.23 -24.69
N GLN A 65 -5.79 -25.08 -23.56
CA GLN A 65 -5.36 -25.59 -22.24
C GLN A 65 -6.58 -26.12 -21.50
N PHE A 66 -6.40 -27.21 -20.76
CA PHE A 66 -7.40 -27.69 -19.82
C PHE A 66 -7.29 -26.90 -18.51
N ASN A 67 -8.27 -26.07 -18.22
CA ASN A 67 -8.30 -25.27 -16.99
C ASN A 67 -8.89 -26.12 -15.87
N VAL A 68 -8.02 -26.50 -14.93
CA VAL A 68 -8.35 -27.34 -13.78
C VAL A 68 -9.13 -26.51 -12.77
N SER A 69 -10.34 -26.94 -12.44
CA SER A 69 -11.17 -26.35 -11.39
C SER A 69 -11.06 -27.08 -10.06
N ALA A 70 -10.84 -28.41 -10.11
CA ALA A 70 -10.55 -29.23 -8.94
C ALA A 70 -9.63 -30.38 -9.34
N TYR A 71 -8.89 -30.92 -8.39
CA TYR A 71 -8.09 -32.11 -8.60
C TYR A 71 -8.08 -33.00 -7.36
N GLU A 72 -7.91 -34.29 -7.58
CA GLU A 72 -7.77 -35.30 -6.54
C GLU A 72 -6.48 -36.10 -6.81
N GLU A 73 -5.62 -36.17 -5.82
CA GLU A 73 -4.40 -36.96 -5.87
C GLU A 73 -4.77 -38.41 -5.53
N GLN A 74 -4.56 -39.31 -6.49
CA GLN A 74 -4.70 -40.74 -6.23
C GLN A 74 -3.40 -41.23 -5.57
N LEU A 75 -3.50 -41.50 -4.27
CA LEU A 75 -2.35 -42.02 -3.53
C LEU A 75 -1.91 -43.35 -4.15
N PRO A 76 -0.59 -43.53 -4.31
CA PRO A 76 -0.07 -44.79 -4.82
C PRO A 76 -0.33 -45.93 -3.81
N ASP A 77 -0.72 -47.08 -4.33
CA ASP A 77 -1.05 -48.28 -3.59
C ASP A 77 0.09 -49.33 -3.61
N ASP A 78 1.20 -49.01 -4.33
CA ASP A 78 2.40 -49.83 -4.38
C ASP A 78 3.60 -49.16 -3.70
N ALA A 79 4.54 -49.97 -3.24
CA ALA A 79 5.70 -49.48 -2.46
C ALA A 79 6.61 -48.51 -3.24
N GLU A 80 6.75 -48.67 -4.56
CA GLU A 80 7.60 -47.79 -5.37
C GLU A 80 6.93 -46.40 -5.55
N GLY A 81 5.63 -46.37 -5.83
CA GLY A 81 4.87 -45.14 -5.91
C GLY A 81 4.84 -44.36 -4.58
N ILE A 82 4.67 -45.08 -3.46
CA ILE A 82 4.75 -44.51 -2.11
C ILE A 82 6.15 -43.91 -1.85
N ARG A 83 7.21 -44.59 -2.25
CA ARG A 83 8.57 -44.10 -2.09
C ARG A 83 8.78 -42.79 -2.85
N VAL A 84 8.29 -42.73 -4.07
CA VAL A 84 8.39 -41.54 -4.93
C VAL A 84 7.55 -40.40 -4.39
N PHE A 85 6.33 -40.69 -3.94
CA PHE A 85 5.45 -39.72 -3.29
C PHE A 85 6.11 -39.09 -2.06
N LEU A 86 6.65 -39.90 -1.16
CA LEU A 86 7.34 -39.41 0.05
C LEU A 86 8.62 -38.61 -0.29
N ALA A 87 9.31 -38.95 -1.41
CA ALA A 87 10.55 -38.29 -1.83
C ALA A 87 10.31 -36.95 -2.53
N SER A 88 9.09 -36.66 -2.96
CA SER A 88 8.75 -35.49 -3.81
C SER A 88 8.85 -34.13 -3.11
N GLY A 89 8.99 -34.11 -1.76
CA GLY A 89 8.94 -32.87 -0.97
C GLY A 89 7.53 -32.43 -0.52
N ALA A 90 6.50 -33.17 -0.90
CA ALA A 90 5.11 -32.90 -0.47
C ALA A 90 4.93 -32.95 1.06
N ILE A 91 5.78 -33.72 1.73
CA ILE A 91 5.77 -33.85 3.19
C ILE A 91 7.06 -33.25 3.77
N ARG A 92 6.92 -32.18 4.55
CA ARG A 92 8.06 -31.52 5.19
C ARG A 92 8.80 -32.46 6.14
N GLY A 93 10.09 -32.63 5.94
CA GLY A 93 10.95 -33.47 6.77
C GLY A 93 11.28 -34.83 6.16
N ILE A 94 10.75 -35.17 4.98
CA ILE A 94 11.08 -36.37 4.25
C ILE A 94 11.83 -35.97 2.96
N GLY A 95 13.11 -36.33 2.87
CA GLY A 95 13.89 -36.27 1.61
C GLY A 95 14.03 -37.66 0.96
N PRO A 96 14.61 -37.77 -0.26
CA PRO A 96 14.68 -39.02 -1.03
C PRO A 96 15.27 -40.19 -0.26
N ASN A 97 16.34 -39.95 0.51
CA ASN A 97 16.94 -40.98 1.33
C ASN A 97 16.09 -41.46 2.48
N MET A 98 15.29 -40.55 3.06
CA MET A 98 14.41 -40.89 4.17
C MET A 98 13.16 -41.61 3.66
N ALA A 99 12.58 -41.16 2.54
CA ALA A 99 11.50 -41.84 1.85
C ALA A 99 11.84 -43.32 1.58
N LYS A 100 13.05 -43.57 1.04
CA LYS A 100 13.52 -44.93 0.82
C LYS A 100 13.55 -45.75 2.11
N ARG A 101 14.09 -45.24 3.21
CA ARG A 101 14.14 -45.94 4.51
C ARG A 101 12.77 -46.25 5.10
N ILE A 102 11.83 -45.33 4.94
CA ILE A 102 10.46 -45.50 5.40
C ILE A 102 9.78 -46.66 4.64
N VAL A 103 9.89 -46.64 3.31
CA VAL A 103 9.26 -47.65 2.46
C VAL A 103 9.98 -49.00 2.54
N ASP A 104 11.30 -49.03 2.64
CA ASP A 104 12.07 -50.29 2.87
C ASP A 104 11.62 -51.00 4.16
N LYS A 105 11.14 -50.25 5.15
CA LYS A 105 10.71 -50.81 6.43
C LYS A 105 9.21 -51.13 6.51
N PHE A 106 8.36 -50.26 5.99
CA PHE A 106 6.91 -50.38 6.14
C PHE A 106 6.20 -50.78 4.84
N GLY A 107 6.92 -50.81 3.70
CA GLY A 107 6.34 -51.22 2.41
C GLY A 107 5.13 -50.39 2.01
N LYS A 108 4.04 -51.07 1.66
CA LYS A 108 2.76 -50.49 1.27
C LYS A 108 2.04 -49.78 2.40
N ASP A 109 2.30 -50.13 3.65
CA ASP A 109 1.66 -49.57 4.82
C ASP A 109 2.30 -48.27 5.31
N ALA A 110 3.31 -47.77 4.58
CA ALA A 110 4.09 -46.62 5.00
C ALA A 110 3.24 -45.32 5.19
N LEU A 111 2.23 -45.09 4.35
CA LEU A 111 1.32 -43.94 4.50
C LEU A 111 0.38 -44.10 5.68
N ASP A 112 -0.15 -45.30 5.90
CA ASP A 112 -1.02 -45.59 7.04
C ASP A 112 -0.24 -45.47 8.36
N VAL A 113 1.05 -45.88 8.36
CA VAL A 113 1.92 -45.71 9.53
C VAL A 113 2.17 -44.25 9.85
N ILE A 114 2.37 -43.39 8.82
CA ILE A 114 2.53 -41.95 9.03
C ILE A 114 1.25 -41.34 9.60
N GLU A 115 0.08 -41.79 9.16
CA GLU A 115 -1.23 -41.27 9.55
C GLU A 115 -1.66 -41.78 10.92
N GLU A 116 -1.67 -43.12 11.14
CA GLU A 116 -2.28 -43.74 12.28
C GLU A 116 -1.30 -44.01 13.43
N ASN A 117 -0.02 -44.26 13.12
CA ASN A 117 0.99 -44.60 14.12
C ASN A 117 2.37 -43.97 13.80
N PRO A 118 2.48 -42.65 13.81
CA PRO A 118 3.73 -41.96 13.45
C PRO A 118 4.91 -42.27 14.37
N GLU A 119 4.64 -42.71 15.63
CA GLU A 119 5.70 -43.12 16.56
C GLU A 119 6.51 -44.35 16.06
N ALA A 120 5.91 -45.18 15.23
CA ALA A 120 6.63 -46.32 14.61
C ALA A 120 7.81 -45.84 13.73
N LEU A 121 7.77 -44.61 13.21
CA LEU A 121 8.87 -44.01 12.45
C LEU A 121 10.12 -43.77 13.31
N LEU A 122 10.01 -43.66 14.62
CA LEU A 122 11.17 -43.56 15.53
C LEU A 122 12.10 -44.75 15.44
N SER A 123 11.60 -45.88 14.95
CA SER A 123 12.37 -47.08 14.72
C SER A 123 13.30 -47.01 13.48
N ILE A 124 13.28 -45.89 12.76
CA ILE A 124 14.16 -45.63 11.60
C ILE A 124 15.33 -44.74 12.04
N ASN A 125 16.55 -45.21 11.77
CA ASN A 125 17.76 -44.45 12.10
C ASN A 125 17.75 -43.08 11.42
N GLY A 126 17.90 -42.00 12.22
CA GLY A 126 17.93 -40.61 11.74
C GLY A 126 16.60 -39.87 11.84
N LEU A 127 15.54 -40.51 12.34
CA LEU A 127 14.30 -39.81 12.70
C LEU A 127 14.22 -39.67 14.22
N GLY A 128 14.27 -38.41 14.68
CA GLY A 128 14.05 -38.07 16.08
C GLY A 128 12.57 -37.67 16.34
N PRO A 129 12.15 -37.60 17.61
CA PRO A 129 10.76 -37.28 17.97
C PRO A 129 10.22 -36.01 17.32
N LYS A 130 10.99 -34.92 17.32
CA LYS A 130 10.61 -33.65 16.67
C LYS A 130 10.41 -33.78 15.17
N THR A 131 11.22 -34.59 14.49
CA THR A 131 11.11 -34.80 13.05
C THR A 131 9.88 -35.67 12.73
N VAL A 132 9.61 -36.69 13.53
CA VAL A 132 8.42 -37.56 13.38
C VAL A 132 7.15 -36.73 13.58
N GLU A 133 7.10 -35.91 14.62
CA GLU A 133 5.98 -35.00 14.85
C GLU A 133 5.76 -34.04 13.66
N LYS A 134 6.84 -33.44 13.13
CA LYS A 134 6.79 -32.56 11.95
C LYS A 134 6.28 -33.30 10.70
N ILE A 135 6.70 -34.52 10.47
CA ILE A 135 6.26 -35.36 9.34
C ILE A 135 4.76 -35.66 9.47
N ALA A 136 4.32 -36.16 10.64
CA ALA A 136 2.92 -36.50 10.88
C ALA A 136 2.01 -35.28 10.74
N LYS A 137 2.42 -34.15 11.29
CA LYS A 137 1.69 -32.87 11.17
C LYS A 137 1.57 -32.44 9.72
N SER A 138 2.70 -32.43 8.96
CA SER A 138 2.69 -32.02 7.56
C SER A 138 1.84 -32.92 6.66
N TYR A 139 1.85 -34.23 6.90
CA TYR A 139 1.04 -35.20 6.16
C TYR A 139 -0.45 -34.99 6.44
N LYS A 140 -0.81 -34.80 7.71
CA LYS A 140 -2.18 -34.53 8.13
C LYS A 140 -2.70 -33.22 7.52
N GLU A 141 -1.93 -32.13 7.61
CA GLU A 141 -2.29 -30.82 7.06
C GLU A 141 -2.51 -30.90 5.54
N SER A 142 -1.68 -31.63 4.81
CA SER A 142 -1.81 -31.82 3.36
C SER A 142 -3.11 -32.54 2.99
N ARG A 143 -3.46 -33.61 3.70
CA ARG A 143 -4.71 -34.35 3.47
C ARG A 143 -5.96 -33.55 3.83
N GLU A 144 -5.94 -32.89 4.98
CA GLU A 144 -7.03 -32.02 5.43
C GLU A 144 -7.27 -30.88 4.43
N PHE A 145 -6.20 -30.23 3.98
CA PHE A 145 -6.30 -29.17 2.98
C PHE A 145 -6.95 -29.68 1.67
N THR A 146 -6.52 -30.83 1.15
CA THR A 146 -7.08 -31.40 -0.08
C THR A 146 -8.58 -31.63 0.05
N LYS A 147 -9.02 -32.23 1.18
CA LYS A 147 -10.44 -32.49 1.45
C LYS A 147 -11.25 -31.18 1.55
N ILE A 148 -10.71 -30.20 2.28
CA ILE A 148 -11.35 -28.89 2.46
C ILE A 148 -11.41 -28.13 1.15
N SER A 149 -10.33 -28.14 0.36
CA SER A 149 -10.27 -27.47 -0.93
C SER A 149 -11.29 -28.03 -1.94
N LEU A 150 -11.49 -29.34 -1.96
CA LEU A 150 -12.52 -29.98 -2.76
C LEU A 150 -13.93 -29.54 -2.31
N GLY A 151 -14.22 -29.60 -1.00
CA GLY A 151 -15.50 -29.15 -0.47
C GLY A 151 -15.79 -27.66 -0.73
N LEU A 152 -14.78 -26.81 -0.60
CA LEU A 152 -14.89 -25.38 -0.95
C LEU A 152 -15.10 -25.17 -2.45
N GLY A 153 -14.53 -26.02 -3.31
CA GLY A 153 -14.72 -26.01 -4.75
C GLY A 153 -16.17 -26.20 -5.18
N GLU A 154 -16.97 -26.99 -4.45
CA GLU A 154 -18.40 -27.19 -4.71
C GLU A 154 -19.18 -25.85 -4.62
N TYR A 155 -18.73 -24.94 -3.77
CA TYR A 155 -19.31 -23.59 -3.63
C TYR A 155 -18.69 -22.57 -4.57
N GLY A 156 -17.82 -22.98 -5.52
CA GLY A 156 -17.19 -22.12 -6.54
C GLY A 156 -16.04 -21.27 -6.00
N ILE A 157 -15.45 -21.69 -4.87
CA ILE A 157 -14.22 -21.09 -4.35
C ILE A 157 -13.04 -21.62 -5.15
N GLN A 158 -12.23 -20.71 -5.68
CA GLN A 158 -11.05 -21.09 -6.45
C GLN A 158 -9.95 -21.63 -5.53
N PRO A 159 -9.10 -22.56 -5.99
CA PRO A 159 -8.02 -23.13 -5.17
C PRO A 159 -7.10 -22.10 -4.49
N ALA A 160 -6.79 -20.99 -5.17
CA ALA A 160 -6.01 -19.90 -4.57
C ALA A 160 -6.71 -19.24 -3.37
N GLN A 161 -8.03 -19.14 -3.43
CA GLN A 161 -8.83 -18.62 -2.32
C GLN A 161 -8.93 -19.67 -1.21
N ALA A 162 -9.08 -20.96 -1.58
CA ALA A 162 -9.11 -22.06 -0.62
C ALA A 162 -7.81 -22.13 0.22
N VAL A 163 -6.64 -21.85 -0.38
CA VAL A 163 -5.37 -21.77 0.37
C VAL A 163 -5.41 -20.66 1.43
N LYS A 164 -5.93 -19.47 1.08
CA LYS A 164 -6.05 -18.34 2.02
C LYS A 164 -7.03 -18.66 3.14
N ILE A 165 -8.18 -19.25 2.79
CA ILE A 165 -9.23 -19.66 3.74
C ILE A 165 -8.67 -20.70 4.71
N TYR A 166 -7.97 -21.71 4.19
CA TYR A 166 -7.37 -22.75 5.03
C TYR A 166 -6.25 -22.22 5.95
N LYS A 167 -5.43 -21.29 5.46
CA LYS A 167 -4.39 -20.67 6.29
C LYS A 167 -4.98 -19.91 7.48
N LEU A 168 -6.18 -19.35 7.33
CA LEU A 168 -6.82 -18.55 8.38
C LEU A 168 -7.66 -19.42 9.33
N TYR A 169 -8.51 -20.30 8.81
CA TYR A 169 -9.50 -21.05 9.60
C TYR A 169 -9.12 -22.53 9.84
N GLY A 170 -8.06 -23.03 9.19
CA GLY A 170 -7.61 -24.41 9.34
C GLY A 170 -8.69 -25.43 8.95
N ASP A 171 -8.89 -26.39 9.82
CA ASP A 171 -9.89 -27.47 9.70
C ASP A 171 -11.35 -26.97 9.73
N LYS A 172 -11.59 -25.79 10.28
CA LYS A 172 -12.91 -25.14 10.34
C LYS A 172 -13.33 -24.41 9.06
N SER A 173 -12.45 -24.37 8.05
CA SER A 173 -12.68 -23.60 6.82
C SER A 173 -14.02 -23.89 6.15
N LEU A 174 -14.41 -25.15 6.07
CA LEU A 174 -15.67 -25.56 5.44
C LEU A 174 -16.88 -25.18 6.30
N GLU A 175 -16.79 -25.34 7.62
CA GLU A 175 -17.81 -24.95 8.59
C GLU A 175 -18.08 -23.45 8.52
N VAL A 176 -17.03 -22.62 8.65
CA VAL A 176 -17.14 -21.16 8.56
C VAL A 176 -17.78 -20.72 7.26
N VAL A 177 -17.34 -21.26 6.12
CA VAL A 177 -17.87 -20.87 4.80
C VAL A 177 -19.33 -21.30 4.65
N THR A 178 -19.72 -22.46 5.16
CA THR A 178 -21.11 -22.94 5.03
C THR A 178 -22.06 -22.27 6.01
N GLU A 179 -21.59 -21.86 7.18
CA GLU A 179 -22.40 -21.13 8.16
C GLU A 179 -22.56 -19.66 7.79
N ASN A 180 -21.44 -18.98 7.50
CA ASN A 180 -21.43 -17.56 7.15
C ASN A 180 -20.32 -17.20 6.13
N PRO A 181 -20.57 -17.34 4.82
CA PRO A 181 -19.56 -17.04 3.79
C PRO A 181 -19.18 -15.55 3.74
N TYR A 182 -19.96 -14.67 4.37
CA TYR A 182 -19.67 -13.23 4.39
C TYR A 182 -18.51 -12.87 5.30
N MET A 183 -18.12 -13.72 6.25
CA MET A 183 -16.88 -13.55 7.01
C MET A 183 -15.64 -13.47 6.11
N LEU A 184 -15.68 -14.14 4.96
CA LEU A 184 -14.59 -14.06 3.98
C LEU A 184 -14.34 -12.65 3.44
N VAL A 185 -15.35 -11.77 3.46
CA VAL A 185 -15.23 -10.37 3.00
C VAL A 185 -14.41 -9.55 3.99
N GLU A 186 -14.58 -9.83 5.28
CA GLU A 186 -13.92 -9.13 6.38
C GLU A 186 -12.50 -9.66 6.60
N ASP A 187 -12.33 -10.98 6.60
CA ASP A 187 -11.11 -11.63 7.05
C ASP A 187 -10.09 -11.90 5.92
N ILE A 188 -10.51 -11.89 4.63
CA ILE A 188 -9.62 -12.26 3.53
C ILE A 188 -9.50 -11.15 2.49
N TYR A 189 -8.38 -10.46 2.48
CA TYR A 189 -8.10 -9.44 1.48
C TYR A 189 -8.23 -9.98 0.04
N GLY A 190 -9.10 -9.33 -0.73
CA GLY A 190 -9.35 -9.64 -2.15
C GLY A 190 -10.58 -10.52 -2.41
N ILE A 191 -11.36 -10.88 -1.39
CA ILE A 191 -12.70 -11.45 -1.56
C ILE A 191 -13.73 -10.30 -1.45
N SER A 192 -14.41 -10.00 -2.55
CA SER A 192 -15.43 -8.96 -2.59
C SER A 192 -16.78 -9.49 -2.07
N PHE A 193 -17.66 -8.56 -1.64
CA PHE A 193 -19.03 -8.90 -1.26
C PHE A 193 -19.76 -9.71 -2.35
N ASN A 194 -19.66 -9.31 -3.62
CA ASN A 194 -20.28 -10.03 -4.73
C ASN A 194 -19.81 -11.49 -4.83
N LYS A 195 -18.52 -11.75 -4.50
CA LYS A 195 -18.01 -13.13 -4.50
C LYS A 195 -18.54 -13.94 -3.34
N ALA A 196 -18.63 -13.36 -2.16
CA ALA A 196 -19.25 -14.00 -1.01
C ALA A 196 -20.75 -14.24 -1.24
N ASP A 197 -21.44 -13.33 -1.88
CA ASP A 197 -22.86 -13.42 -2.25
C ASP A 197 -23.10 -14.55 -3.27
N GLU A 198 -22.20 -14.73 -4.25
CA GLU A 198 -22.21 -15.90 -5.16
C GLU A 198 -22.06 -17.23 -4.39
N ILE A 199 -21.15 -17.29 -3.42
CA ILE A 199 -20.93 -18.46 -2.58
C ILE A 199 -22.18 -18.72 -1.72
N ALA A 200 -22.72 -17.71 -1.05
CA ALA A 200 -23.93 -17.78 -0.23
C ALA A 200 -25.14 -18.30 -1.01
N SER A 201 -25.33 -17.83 -2.22
CA SER A 201 -26.39 -18.30 -3.12
C SER A 201 -26.25 -19.78 -3.45
N ARG A 202 -25.04 -20.30 -3.65
CA ARG A 202 -24.80 -21.74 -3.91
C ARG A 202 -25.04 -22.60 -2.66
N ILE A 203 -24.76 -22.08 -1.48
CA ILE A 203 -25.05 -22.73 -0.21
C ILE A 203 -26.57 -22.75 0.07
N GLY A 204 -27.33 -21.79 -0.50
CA GLY A 204 -28.76 -21.65 -0.29
C GLY A 204 -29.14 -20.65 0.80
N ILE A 205 -28.27 -19.70 1.12
CA ILE A 205 -28.54 -18.59 2.05
C ILE A 205 -29.54 -17.64 1.39
N GLU A 206 -30.59 -17.28 2.11
CA GLU A 206 -31.66 -16.41 1.61
C GLU A 206 -31.18 -14.96 1.41
N ALA A 207 -31.78 -14.26 0.43
CA ALA A 207 -31.43 -12.88 0.09
C ALA A 207 -31.65 -11.89 1.25
N GLU A 208 -32.59 -12.18 2.15
CA GLU A 208 -32.91 -11.37 3.35
C GLU A 208 -32.20 -11.88 4.60
N SER A 209 -31.22 -12.76 4.48
CA SER A 209 -30.42 -13.25 5.60
C SER A 209 -29.74 -12.10 6.34
N GLU A 210 -29.82 -12.10 7.67
CA GLU A 210 -29.18 -11.14 8.54
C GLU A 210 -27.67 -11.03 8.29
N PHE A 211 -26.99 -12.17 8.07
CA PHE A 211 -25.56 -12.19 7.73
C PHE A 211 -25.25 -11.42 6.45
N ARG A 212 -26.08 -11.63 5.41
CA ARG A 212 -25.94 -10.92 4.13
C ARG A 212 -26.13 -9.43 4.29
N ILE A 213 -27.20 -9.02 4.99
CA ILE A 213 -27.54 -7.61 5.17
C ILE A 213 -26.45 -6.90 5.97
N LYS A 214 -26.03 -7.46 7.10
CA LYS A 214 -24.98 -6.88 7.95
C LYS A 214 -23.65 -6.74 7.18
N SER A 215 -23.22 -7.79 6.50
CA SER A 215 -21.98 -7.72 5.71
C SER A 215 -22.09 -6.73 4.55
N GLY A 216 -23.25 -6.65 3.89
CA GLY A 216 -23.49 -5.68 2.82
C GLY A 216 -23.43 -4.22 3.31
N ILE A 217 -23.97 -3.93 4.48
CA ILE A 217 -23.87 -2.60 5.12
C ILE A 217 -22.41 -2.28 5.44
N LYS A 218 -21.68 -3.20 6.09
CA LYS A 218 -20.25 -3.01 6.42
C LYS A 218 -19.40 -2.85 5.16
N TYR A 219 -19.68 -3.62 4.12
CA TYR A 219 -18.99 -3.50 2.83
C TYR A 219 -19.24 -2.16 2.16
N ALA A 220 -20.51 -1.69 2.14
CA ALA A 220 -20.84 -0.36 1.62
C ALA A 220 -20.11 0.75 2.40
N LEU A 221 -20.09 0.67 3.73
CA LEU A 221 -19.39 1.61 4.60
C LEU A 221 -17.86 1.57 4.35
N SER A 222 -17.28 0.39 4.21
CA SER A 222 -15.84 0.21 3.89
C SER A 222 -15.46 0.76 2.51
N ALA A 223 -16.37 0.73 1.53
CA ALA A 223 -16.12 1.34 0.21
C ALA A 223 -15.93 2.87 0.30
N PHE A 224 -16.70 3.55 1.15
CA PHE A 224 -16.52 4.98 1.42
C PHE A 224 -15.21 5.25 2.18
N SER A 225 -14.87 4.42 3.15
CA SER A 225 -13.60 4.54 3.88
C SER A 225 -12.40 4.33 2.97
N SER A 226 -12.49 3.41 2.02
CA SER A 226 -11.46 3.20 0.99
C SER A 226 -11.29 4.40 0.05
N SER A 227 -12.30 5.27 -0.06
CA SER A 227 -12.20 6.56 -0.76
C SER A 227 -11.76 7.73 0.13
N GLY A 228 -11.45 7.45 1.41
CA GLY A 228 -10.90 8.41 2.36
C GLY A 228 -11.89 9.00 3.36
N SER A 229 -13.14 8.56 3.37
CA SER A 229 -14.16 9.02 4.32
C SER A 229 -14.02 8.27 5.66
N THR A 230 -14.29 8.95 6.78
CA THR A 230 -14.30 8.35 8.11
C THR A 230 -15.72 7.95 8.52
N TYR A 231 -16.72 8.65 8.01
CA TYR A 231 -18.15 8.35 8.17
C TYR A 231 -18.90 8.42 6.84
N VAL A 232 -20.15 8.04 6.87
CA VAL A 232 -21.10 8.23 5.74
C VAL A 232 -22.40 8.80 6.28
N PRO A 233 -23.03 9.83 5.66
CA PRO A 233 -24.38 10.23 5.97
C PRO A 233 -25.34 9.04 5.84
N LYS A 234 -26.25 8.89 6.84
CA LYS A 234 -27.11 7.69 6.94
C LYS A 234 -27.94 7.46 5.68
N ASP A 235 -28.47 8.51 5.08
CA ASP A 235 -29.26 8.46 3.84
C ASP A 235 -28.45 7.95 2.65
N ILE A 236 -27.22 8.43 2.48
CA ILE A 236 -26.30 7.98 1.43
C ILE A 236 -25.89 6.52 1.61
N LEU A 237 -25.65 6.11 2.86
CA LEU A 237 -25.34 4.70 3.16
C LEU A 237 -26.54 3.81 2.84
N LEU A 238 -27.76 4.22 3.22
CA LEU A 238 -28.99 3.49 2.90
C LEU A 238 -29.18 3.32 1.40
N GLU A 239 -29.03 4.41 0.62
CA GLU A 239 -29.12 4.35 -0.84
C GLU A 239 -28.08 3.37 -1.44
N SER A 240 -26.86 3.40 -0.94
CA SER A 240 -25.80 2.51 -1.40
C SER A 240 -26.07 1.05 -1.03
N ALA A 241 -26.55 0.79 0.19
CA ALA A 241 -26.89 -0.55 0.66
C ALA A 241 -28.11 -1.13 -0.07
N ILE A 242 -29.17 -0.33 -0.32
CA ILE A 242 -30.33 -0.73 -1.13
C ILE A 242 -29.88 -1.15 -2.53
N LYS A 243 -29.02 -0.36 -3.16
CA LYS A 243 -28.50 -0.67 -4.50
C LYS A 243 -27.63 -1.93 -4.54
N LEU A 244 -26.88 -2.19 -3.46
CA LEU A 244 -26.01 -3.38 -3.35
C LEU A 244 -26.80 -4.64 -3.07
N LEU A 245 -27.77 -4.58 -2.17
CA LEU A 245 -28.49 -5.72 -1.60
C LEU A 245 -29.80 -6.06 -2.33
N ASP A 246 -30.38 -5.07 -3.02
CA ASP A 246 -31.70 -5.15 -3.68
C ASP A 246 -32.82 -5.60 -2.72
N ILE A 247 -32.88 -4.98 -1.52
CA ILE A 247 -33.89 -5.23 -0.48
C ILE A 247 -34.49 -3.93 0.01
N SER A 248 -35.53 -4.00 0.84
CA SER A 248 -36.22 -2.82 1.38
C SER A 248 -35.36 -2.02 2.37
N SER A 249 -35.62 -0.71 2.47
CA SER A 249 -34.90 0.17 3.40
C SER A 249 -35.17 -0.18 4.86
N GLU A 250 -36.37 -0.67 5.17
CA GLU A 250 -36.78 -1.04 6.53
C GLU A 250 -35.90 -2.17 7.10
N LEU A 251 -35.62 -3.20 6.29
CA LEU A 251 -34.74 -4.31 6.69
C LEU A 251 -33.29 -3.83 6.87
N ILE A 252 -32.83 -2.90 6.05
CA ILE A 252 -31.48 -2.33 6.20
C ILE A 252 -31.40 -1.50 7.48
N GLU A 253 -32.38 -0.67 7.78
CA GLU A 253 -32.42 0.16 9.00
C GLU A 253 -32.48 -0.68 10.28
N GLU A 254 -33.24 -1.79 10.28
CA GLU A 254 -33.30 -2.73 11.40
C GLU A 254 -31.91 -3.37 11.67
N ASN A 255 -31.23 -3.82 10.60
CA ASN A 255 -29.90 -4.41 10.71
C ASN A 255 -28.83 -3.36 11.03
N LEU A 256 -28.96 -2.12 10.55
CA LEU A 256 -28.07 -1.01 10.93
C LEU A 256 -28.19 -0.76 12.45
N THR A 257 -29.39 -0.77 13.00
CA THR A 257 -29.62 -0.64 14.43
C THR A 257 -28.98 -1.79 15.21
N THR A 258 -29.12 -3.01 14.70
CA THR A 258 -28.51 -4.21 15.32
C THR A 258 -26.98 -4.12 15.32
N LEU A 259 -26.35 -3.70 14.21
CA LEU A 259 -24.90 -3.49 14.12
C LEU A 259 -24.41 -2.41 15.09
N ALA A 260 -25.18 -1.36 15.31
CA ALA A 260 -24.84 -0.33 16.29
C ALA A 260 -24.93 -0.88 17.72
N PHE A 261 -25.96 -1.68 18.04
CA PHE A 261 -26.07 -2.33 19.37
C PHE A 261 -24.96 -3.35 19.63
N SER A 262 -24.44 -4.04 18.59
CA SER A 262 -23.29 -4.94 18.74
C SER A 262 -21.95 -4.23 18.82
N GLY A 263 -21.91 -2.91 18.59
CA GLY A 263 -20.67 -2.10 18.59
C GLY A 263 -19.81 -2.28 17.33
N GLU A 264 -20.35 -2.87 16.27
CA GLU A 264 -19.64 -3.03 15.00
C GLU A 264 -19.59 -1.73 14.17
N ILE A 265 -20.58 -0.88 14.37
CA ILE A 265 -20.67 0.48 13.79
C ILE A 265 -21.11 1.48 14.87
N GLU A 266 -20.90 2.75 14.61
CA GLU A 266 -21.38 3.84 15.47
C GLU A 266 -22.34 4.74 14.72
N LEU A 267 -23.44 5.12 15.41
CA LEU A 267 -24.41 6.09 14.95
C LEU A 267 -24.20 7.41 15.70
N ASP A 268 -23.98 8.47 14.96
CA ASP A 268 -23.73 9.80 15.52
C ASP A 268 -24.52 10.87 14.76
N SER A 269 -24.46 12.11 15.21
CA SER A 269 -25.05 13.27 14.53
C SER A 269 -24.04 14.40 14.48
N LEU A 270 -23.62 14.77 13.27
CA LEU A 270 -22.72 15.91 13.04
C LEU A 270 -23.49 17.04 12.38
N ASP A 271 -23.47 18.22 12.99
CA ASP A 271 -24.23 19.41 12.53
C ASP A 271 -25.71 19.12 12.27
N GLY A 272 -26.32 18.21 13.06
CA GLY A 272 -27.70 17.80 12.93
C GLY A 272 -27.99 16.78 11.82
N VAL A 273 -26.96 16.29 11.13
CA VAL A 273 -27.06 15.23 10.12
C VAL A 273 -26.74 13.88 10.76
N PRO A 274 -27.64 12.87 10.67
CA PRO A 274 -27.34 11.51 11.12
C PRO A 274 -26.23 10.88 10.27
N VAL A 275 -25.22 10.34 10.92
CA VAL A 275 -24.03 9.73 10.28
C VAL A 275 -23.73 8.35 10.83
N VAL A 276 -23.05 7.54 10.04
CA VAL A 276 -22.66 6.17 10.37
C VAL A 276 -21.15 6.02 10.20
N TYR A 277 -20.50 5.52 11.24
CA TYR A 277 -19.07 5.24 11.26
C TYR A 277 -18.78 3.73 11.35
N GLN A 278 -17.63 3.32 10.85
CA GLN A 278 -16.96 2.16 11.39
C GLN A 278 -16.44 2.52 12.79
N HIS A 279 -16.61 1.61 13.75
CA HIS A 279 -16.32 1.87 15.17
C HIS A 279 -14.91 2.45 15.41
N PHE A 280 -13.89 1.90 14.78
CA PHE A 280 -12.50 2.35 14.98
C PHE A 280 -12.23 3.77 14.43
N TYR A 281 -12.89 4.21 13.34
CA TYR A 281 -12.76 5.60 12.87
C TYR A 281 -13.46 6.58 13.79
N PHE A 282 -14.61 6.21 14.35
CA PHE A 282 -15.29 7.01 15.35
C PHE A 282 -14.41 7.24 16.58
N GLN A 283 -13.83 6.16 17.11
CA GLN A 283 -12.91 6.23 18.23
C GLN A 283 -11.67 7.08 17.90
N ALA A 284 -11.07 6.89 16.73
CA ALA A 284 -9.90 7.65 16.32
C ALA A 284 -10.18 9.14 16.19
N GLU A 285 -11.34 9.57 15.64
CA GLU A 285 -11.71 10.98 15.58
C GLU A 285 -11.92 11.59 16.97
N GLN A 286 -12.57 10.86 17.88
CA GLN A 286 -12.71 11.30 19.26
C GLN A 286 -11.36 11.41 19.97
N SER A 287 -10.51 10.42 19.81
CA SER A 287 -9.16 10.36 20.39
C SER A 287 -8.29 11.50 19.88
N VAL A 288 -8.22 11.71 18.56
CA VAL A 288 -7.47 12.83 17.96
C VAL A 288 -8.00 14.18 18.47
N THR A 289 -9.32 14.35 18.55
CA THR A 289 -9.93 15.57 19.11
C THR A 289 -9.52 15.78 20.56
N TYR A 290 -9.63 14.75 21.38
CA TYR A 290 -9.21 14.77 22.78
C TYR A 290 -7.73 15.16 22.93
N HIS A 291 -6.84 14.50 22.18
CA HIS A 291 -5.41 14.77 22.28
C HIS A 291 -5.05 16.18 21.81
N ILE A 292 -5.64 16.67 20.72
CA ILE A 292 -5.43 18.06 20.28
C ILE A 292 -5.85 19.04 21.39
N LYS A 293 -7.07 18.86 21.95
CA LYS A 293 -7.56 19.74 23.04
C LYS A 293 -6.70 19.61 24.30
N ARG A 294 -6.27 18.42 24.67
CA ARG A 294 -5.37 18.13 25.80
C ARG A 294 -4.06 18.87 25.65
N ILE A 295 -3.35 18.73 24.54
CA ILE A 295 -2.07 19.37 24.28
C ILE A 295 -2.23 20.90 24.20
N MET A 296 -3.25 21.42 23.51
CA MET A 296 -3.51 22.85 23.42
C MET A 296 -3.74 23.52 24.79
N ASN A 297 -4.35 22.80 25.73
CA ASN A 297 -4.59 23.29 27.10
C ASN A 297 -3.44 22.98 28.08
N GLY A 298 -2.40 22.25 27.63
CA GLY A 298 -1.24 21.88 28.43
C GLY A 298 -0.40 23.09 28.84
N TYR A 299 0.42 22.91 29.91
CA TYR A 299 1.31 23.96 30.39
C TYR A 299 2.39 24.26 29.36
N MET A 300 2.61 25.53 29.09
CA MET A 300 3.71 26.00 28.25
C MET A 300 4.64 26.88 29.07
N PRO A 301 5.90 26.49 29.25
CA PRO A 301 6.85 27.32 30.00
C PRO A 301 7.09 28.64 29.25
N PRO A 302 7.18 29.78 29.98
CA PRO A 302 7.46 31.08 29.38
C PRO A 302 8.81 31.07 28.67
N LEU A 303 8.89 31.74 27.53
CA LEU A 303 10.16 31.90 26.81
C LEU A 303 11.12 32.74 27.61
N ALA A 304 12.39 32.35 27.59
CA ALA A 304 13.48 33.08 28.26
C ALA A 304 13.82 34.43 27.62
N ALA A 305 13.41 34.63 26.35
CA ALA A 305 13.65 35.85 25.56
C ALA A 305 12.42 36.17 24.70
N ASP A 306 12.33 37.44 24.28
CA ASP A 306 11.30 37.87 23.34
C ASP A 306 11.45 37.13 22.02
N PRO A 307 10.36 36.52 21.51
CA PRO A 307 10.36 35.79 20.22
C PRO A 307 10.93 36.60 19.05
N ASP A 308 10.66 37.91 18.97
CA ASP A 308 11.18 38.75 17.89
C ASP A 308 12.69 38.90 17.95
N ASN A 309 13.26 39.01 19.13
CA ASN A 309 14.72 39.08 19.30
C ASN A 309 15.39 37.78 18.90
N LEU A 310 14.74 36.61 19.16
CA LEU A 310 15.23 35.29 18.73
C LEU A 310 15.21 35.16 17.23
N ILE A 311 14.11 35.62 16.57
CA ILE A 311 13.97 35.60 15.14
C ILE A 311 15.01 36.51 14.45
N ILE A 312 15.19 37.75 14.95
CA ILE A 312 16.18 38.68 14.41
C ILE A 312 17.61 38.14 14.56
N ALA A 313 17.91 37.50 15.68
CA ALA A 313 19.22 36.88 15.90
C ALA A 313 19.46 35.73 14.91
N ALA A 314 18.45 34.89 14.70
CA ALA A 314 18.50 33.75 13.74
C ALA A 314 18.65 34.25 12.27
N GLU A 315 17.91 35.29 11.87
CA GLU A 315 18.05 35.92 10.55
C GLU A 315 19.48 36.48 10.33
N ALA A 316 20.03 37.14 11.34
CA ALA A 316 21.38 37.69 11.26
C ALA A 316 22.46 36.61 11.14
N GLU A 317 22.30 35.52 11.89
CA GLU A 317 23.23 34.38 11.88
C GLU A 317 23.22 33.65 10.54
N GLU A 318 22.02 33.37 9.99
CA GLU A 318 21.86 32.70 8.71
C GLU A 318 22.02 33.65 7.49
N ARG A 319 22.14 34.93 7.73
CA ARG A 319 22.26 35.97 6.68
C ARG A 319 21.09 35.94 5.69
N ILE A 320 19.88 35.72 6.18
CA ILE A 320 18.66 35.70 5.39
C ILE A 320 17.71 36.80 5.87
N GLN A 321 16.76 37.13 5.01
CA GLN A 321 15.66 38.02 5.33
C GLN A 321 14.35 37.26 5.16
N LEU A 322 13.59 37.15 6.25
CA LEU A 322 12.29 36.47 6.24
C LEU A 322 11.18 37.40 5.76
N SER A 323 10.18 36.83 5.11
CA SER A 323 8.92 37.50 4.80
C SER A 323 8.08 37.75 6.06
N GLY A 324 7.05 38.60 5.93
CA GLY A 324 6.12 38.84 7.04
C GLY A 324 5.46 37.59 7.56
N ASP A 325 5.01 36.72 6.67
CA ASP A 325 4.31 35.48 7.04
C ASP A 325 5.27 34.44 7.64
N GLN A 326 6.51 34.38 7.16
CA GLN A 326 7.52 33.49 7.74
C GLN A 326 7.89 33.88 9.17
N ARG A 327 8.03 35.18 9.46
CA ARG A 327 8.23 35.64 10.84
C ARG A 327 7.04 35.31 11.73
N LYS A 328 5.80 35.48 11.23
CA LYS A 328 4.59 35.08 11.95
C LYS A 328 4.59 33.58 12.25
N ALA A 329 4.98 32.76 11.27
CA ALA A 329 5.03 31.30 11.42
C ALA A 329 6.02 30.87 12.51
N ILE A 330 7.25 31.42 12.48
CA ILE A 330 8.25 31.12 13.53
C ILE A 330 7.76 31.63 14.89
N ARG A 331 7.23 32.85 14.95
CA ARG A 331 6.65 33.38 16.19
C ARG A 331 5.55 32.47 16.73
N ALA A 332 4.62 32.04 15.88
CA ALA A 332 3.55 31.14 16.28
C ALA A 332 4.07 29.82 16.81
N ALA A 333 5.07 29.21 16.16
CA ALA A 333 5.73 27.99 16.62
C ALA A 333 6.44 28.15 18.00
N LEU A 334 6.94 29.35 18.29
CA LEU A 334 7.57 29.65 19.58
C LEU A 334 6.54 29.89 20.70
N THR A 335 5.35 30.41 20.36
CA THR A 335 4.36 30.92 21.35
C THR A 335 3.12 30.05 21.52
N ASN A 336 2.90 29.03 20.69
CA ASN A 336 1.76 28.15 20.82
C ASN A 336 2.22 26.69 21.08
N LYS A 337 1.31 25.89 21.61
CA LYS A 337 1.50 24.45 21.84
C LYS A 337 1.43 23.67 20.55
N ILE A 338 0.38 23.89 19.75
CA ILE A 338 0.26 23.33 18.41
C ILE A 338 0.21 24.50 17.42
N THR A 339 0.95 24.40 16.33
CA THR A 339 0.95 25.38 15.24
C THR A 339 0.95 24.67 13.91
N ILE A 340 0.06 25.09 13.02
CA ILE A 340 0.03 24.62 11.63
C ILE A 340 0.68 25.68 10.74
N ILE A 341 1.62 25.25 9.88
CA ILE A 341 2.27 26.08 8.86
C ILE A 341 1.95 25.45 7.51
N THR A 342 1.14 26.12 6.70
CA THR A 342 0.77 25.60 5.38
C THR A 342 1.18 26.57 4.28
N GLY A 343 1.49 26.05 3.10
CA GLY A 343 1.83 26.86 1.94
C GLY A 343 2.32 26.02 0.77
N GLY A 344 2.25 26.58 -0.42
CA GLY A 344 2.67 25.94 -1.67
C GLY A 344 4.19 25.81 -1.84
N PRO A 345 4.64 25.38 -3.02
CA PRO A 345 6.05 25.29 -3.36
C PRO A 345 6.68 26.70 -3.38
N GLY A 346 7.96 26.80 -3.00
CA GLY A 346 8.71 28.07 -3.04
C GLY A 346 8.37 29.07 -1.95
N THR A 347 7.50 28.74 -0.98
CA THR A 347 7.14 29.64 0.14
C THR A 347 8.12 29.57 1.32
N GLY A 348 9.09 28.64 1.29
CA GLY A 348 10.19 28.56 2.28
C GLY A 348 9.86 27.76 3.52
N LYS A 349 8.96 26.79 3.46
CA LYS A 349 8.65 25.85 4.58
C LYS A 349 9.91 25.26 5.20
N THR A 350 10.80 24.71 4.39
CA THR A 350 12.05 24.10 4.86
C THR A 350 12.97 25.10 5.57
N THR A 351 13.02 26.35 5.11
CA THR A 351 13.79 27.43 5.76
C THR A 351 13.24 27.72 7.15
N ILE A 352 11.89 27.76 7.28
CA ILE A 352 11.20 27.98 8.57
C ILE A 352 11.51 26.83 9.52
N ILE A 353 11.39 25.57 9.07
CA ILE A 353 11.72 24.38 9.88
C ILE A 353 13.15 24.50 10.44
N ASN A 354 14.13 24.80 9.58
CA ASN A 354 15.53 24.90 9.99
C ASN A 354 15.75 25.98 11.04
N LEU A 355 15.10 27.14 10.89
CA LEU A 355 15.21 28.22 11.86
C LEU A 355 14.55 27.87 13.19
N ILE A 356 13.39 27.25 13.18
CA ILE A 356 12.71 26.81 14.40
C ILE A 356 13.58 25.79 15.15
N VAL A 357 14.12 24.79 14.45
CA VAL A 357 15.04 23.80 15.02
C VAL A 357 16.25 24.46 15.67
N LYS A 358 16.83 25.45 14.98
CA LYS A 358 17.99 26.18 15.49
C LYS A 358 17.66 26.98 16.74
N ILE A 359 16.55 27.71 16.73
CA ILE A 359 16.10 28.48 17.88
C ILE A 359 15.81 27.56 19.08
N PHE A 360 15.10 26.45 18.87
CA PHE A 360 14.82 25.48 19.93
C PHE A 360 16.10 24.89 20.53
N LYS A 361 17.07 24.50 19.70
CA LYS A 361 18.39 24.02 20.18
C LYS A 361 19.12 25.07 21.00
N GLN A 362 19.10 26.36 20.61
CA GLN A 362 19.69 27.45 21.38
C GLN A 362 18.99 27.65 22.73
N MET A 363 17.71 27.35 22.81
CA MET A 363 16.92 27.41 24.04
C MET A 363 17.04 26.13 24.88
N GLY A 364 17.75 25.09 24.42
CA GLY A 364 17.87 23.81 25.13
C GLY A 364 16.61 22.93 25.04
N ILE A 365 15.72 23.19 24.07
CA ILE A 365 14.52 22.40 23.82
C ILE A 365 14.91 21.26 22.90
N SER A 366 14.61 20.02 23.29
CA SER A 366 14.81 18.83 22.47
C SER A 366 13.78 18.78 21.33
N VAL A 367 14.23 18.38 20.14
CA VAL A 367 13.38 18.41 18.93
C VAL A 367 13.48 17.09 18.18
N ALA A 368 12.36 16.42 17.97
CA ALA A 368 12.21 15.34 17.01
C ALA A 368 11.66 15.86 15.68
N LEU A 369 12.29 15.45 14.58
CA LEU A 369 11.80 15.73 13.21
C LEU A 369 11.20 14.47 12.62
N ALA A 370 9.99 14.56 12.09
CA ALA A 370 9.30 13.44 11.51
C ALA A 370 8.60 13.77 10.18
N ALA A 371 8.35 12.73 9.39
CA ALA A 371 7.55 12.82 8.19
C ALA A 371 6.77 11.51 7.97
N PRO A 372 5.69 11.49 7.18
CA PRO A 372 4.94 10.25 6.90
C PRO A 372 5.71 9.25 6.04
N THR A 373 6.67 9.69 5.23
CA THR A 373 7.44 8.83 4.32
C THR A 373 8.95 8.91 4.56
N GLY A 374 9.67 7.81 4.24
CA GLY A 374 11.13 7.75 4.39
C GLY A 374 11.86 8.79 3.54
N ARG A 375 11.38 9.09 2.34
CA ARG A 375 11.97 10.12 1.46
C ARG A 375 11.80 11.52 2.01
N ALA A 376 10.62 11.85 2.52
CA ALA A 376 10.40 13.15 3.16
C ALA A 376 11.31 13.31 4.39
N ALA A 377 11.43 12.28 5.23
CA ALA A 377 12.33 12.29 6.38
C ALA A 377 13.81 12.46 5.95
N LYS A 378 14.26 11.73 4.92
CA LYS A 378 15.62 11.88 4.37
C LYS A 378 15.88 13.32 3.90
N ARG A 379 14.93 13.92 3.17
CA ARG A 379 15.01 15.30 2.69
C ARG A 379 15.14 16.31 3.84
N ILE A 380 14.35 16.14 4.89
CA ILE A 380 14.45 16.99 6.09
C ILE A 380 15.84 16.85 6.72
N THR A 381 16.35 15.62 6.86
CA THR A 381 17.69 15.37 7.37
C THR A 381 18.77 16.08 6.55
N GLU A 382 18.73 15.96 5.23
CA GLU A 382 19.69 16.59 4.33
C GLU A 382 19.68 18.13 4.39
N THR A 383 18.50 18.72 4.58
CA THR A 383 18.32 20.18 4.59
C THR A 383 18.52 20.81 5.97
N SER A 384 18.16 20.12 7.05
CA SER A 384 18.27 20.64 8.42
C SER A 384 19.57 20.25 9.13
N GLY A 385 20.26 19.21 8.63
CA GLY A 385 21.40 18.61 9.30
C GLY A 385 21.05 17.91 10.62
N VAL A 386 19.76 17.68 10.89
CA VAL A 386 19.23 16.95 12.05
C VAL A 386 18.56 15.69 11.56
N GLU A 387 18.84 14.55 12.18
CA GLU A 387 18.22 13.29 11.80
C GLU A 387 16.70 13.39 11.95
N ALA A 388 16.00 13.16 10.85
CA ALA A 388 14.54 13.02 10.80
C ALA A 388 14.19 11.57 10.49
N MET A 389 13.06 11.11 11.00
CA MET A 389 12.61 9.74 10.79
C MET A 389 11.15 9.68 10.34
N THR A 390 10.68 8.53 9.90
CA THR A 390 9.25 8.37 9.64
C THR A 390 8.47 8.37 10.95
N ILE A 391 7.22 8.84 10.92
CA ILE A 391 6.34 8.79 12.10
C ILE A 391 6.24 7.35 12.63
N HIS A 392 6.11 6.34 11.76
CA HIS A 392 6.09 4.93 12.17
C HIS A 392 7.37 4.52 12.92
N ARG A 393 8.56 4.97 12.45
CA ARG A 393 9.82 4.67 13.12
C ARG A 393 9.94 5.42 14.45
N LEU A 394 9.47 6.67 14.52
CA LEU A 394 9.42 7.46 15.73
C LEU A 394 8.53 6.80 16.80
N LEU A 395 7.42 6.22 16.37
CA LEU A 395 6.48 5.47 17.21
C LEU A 395 6.92 4.03 17.51
N GLU A 396 8.10 3.60 17.04
CA GLU A 396 8.60 2.23 17.24
C GLU A 396 7.57 1.17 16.77
N TYR A 397 7.02 1.33 15.55
CA TYR A 397 6.03 0.41 14.99
C TYR A 397 6.62 -0.97 14.78
N VAL A 398 6.20 -1.94 15.59
CA VAL A 398 6.74 -3.30 15.66
C VAL A 398 5.63 -4.34 15.67
N TYR A 399 6.00 -5.57 15.32
CA TYR A 399 5.09 -6.71 15.43
C TYR A 399 5.03 -7.19 16.88
N SER A 400 3.83 -7.23 17.44
CA SER A 400 3.56 -7.80 18.76
C SER A 400 3.32 -9.31 18.64
N GLU A 401 4.20 -10.11 19.25
CA GLU A 401 4.03 -11.58 19.28
C GLU A 401 2.83 -12.02 20.14
N ASP A 402 2.48 -11.22 21.14
CA ASP A 402 1.41 -11.54 22.10
C ASP A 402 0.01 -11.35 21.47
N GLU A 403 -0.16 -10.32 20.63
CA GLU A 403 -1.45 -10.03 19.97
C GLU A 403 -1.49 -10.46 18.49
N ASN A 404 -0.36 -10.91 17.95
CA ASN A 404 -0.21 -11.31 16.54
C ASN A 404 -0.57 -10.18 15.56
N GLU A 405 -0.36 -8.93 15.97
CA GLU A 405 -0.64 -7.69 15.24
C GLU A 405 0.54 -6.70 15.28
N MET A 406 0.46 -5.68 14.43
CA MET A 406 1.44 -4.59 14.40
C MET A 406 0.97 -3.47 15.31
N GLU A 407 1.83 -3.05 16.23
CA GLU A 407 1.52 -2.02 17.24
C GLU A 407 2.57 -0.92 17.31
N PHE A 408 2.17 0.22 17.88
CA PHE A 408 3.08 1.30 18.22
C PHE A 408 3.69 1.07 19.61
N GLY A 409 5.02 0.92 19.69
CA GLY A 409 5.75 0.81 20.94
C GLY A 409 5.76 2.10 21.76
N ARG A 410 5.55 3.26 21.10
CA ARG A 410 5.35 4.56 21.73
C ARG A 410 3.85 4.91 21.70
N ASN A 411 3.30 5.19 22.87
CA ASN A 411 1.87 5.44 23.10
C ASN A 411 1.68 6.19 24.43
N ALA A 412 0.46 6.30 24.93
CA ALA A 412 0.16 7.00 26.18
C ALA A 412 0.84 6.40 27.43
N GLU A 413 1.15 5.09 27.42
CA GLU A 413 1.86 4.41 28.53
C GLU A 413 3.37 4.52 28.41
N ASN A 414 3.89 4.72 27.20
CA ASN A 414 5.30 4.87 26.88
C ASN A 414 5.51 6.07 25.93
N PRO A 415 5.35 7.31 26.39
CA PRO A 415 5.37 8.49 25.52
C PRO A 415 6.75 8.78 24.95
N LEU A 416 6.78 9.65 23.95
CA LEU A 416 7.99 10.20 23.37
C LEU A 416 8.64 11.19 24.37
N GLU A 417 9.97 11.23 24.39
CA GLU A 417 10.75 11.95 25.43
C GLU A 417 11.14 13.38 25.03
N GLU A 418 10.95 13.75 23.75
CA GLU A 418 11.32 15.07 23.25
C GLU A 418 10.29 16.14 23.63
N ASP A 419 10.78 17.37 23.86
CA ASP A 419 9.93 18.51 24.23
C ASP A 419 9.14 19.06 23.05
N SER A 420 9.61 18.87 21.82
CA SER A 420 9.02 19.46 20.63
C SER A 420 9.10 18.53 19.41
N PHE A 421 8.05 18.51 18.65
CA PHE A 421 7.90 17.68 17.45
C PHE A 421 7.59 18.56 16.25
N ILE A 422 8.32 18.36 15.16
CA ILE A 422 8.05 19.00 13.88
C ILE A 422 7.76 17.92 12.86
N VAL A 423 6.56 17.97 12.31
CA VAL A 423 6.08 17.00 11.30
C VAL A 423 5.90 17.71 9.97
N ASP A 424 6.65 17.31 8.95
CA ASP A 424 6.53 17.84 7.58
C ASP A 424 5.74 16.87 6.68
N GLU A 425 5.29 17.37 5.53
CA GLU A 425 4.41 16.66 4.57
C GLU A 425 3.11 16.15 5.23
N ALA A 426 2.54 16.94 6.14
CA ALA A 426 1.41 16.54 6.96
C ALA A 426 0.11 16.27 6.18
N SER A 427 -0.01 16.72 4.92
CA SER A 427 -1.12 16.38 4.02
C SER A 427 -1.25 14.87 3.77
N MET A 428 -0.19 14.10 3.98
CA MET A 428 -0.17 12.64 3.79
C MET A 428 -0.56 11.85 5.05
N ILE A 429 -0.78 12.50 6.19
CA ILE A 429 -1.11 11.84 7.45
C ILE A 429 -2.61 11.57 7.49
N ASP A 430 -2.97 10.29 7.59
CA ASP A 430 -4.35 9.87 7.80
C ASP A 430 -4.76 9.92 9.28
N LEU A 431 -6.04 9.66 9.54
CA LEU A 431 -6.59 9.74 10.88
C LEU A 431 -5.94 8.77 11.87
N MET A 432 -5.71 7.52 11.46
CA MET A 432 -5.16 6.47 12.33
C MET A 432 -3.71 6.76 12.70
N LEU A 433 -2.90 7.24 11.74
CA LEU A 433 -1.52 7.61 12.00
C LEU A 433 -1.41 8.84 12.90
N MET A 434 -2.32 9.82 12.73
CA MET A 434 -2.40 10.99 13.60
C MET A 434 -2.83 10.60 15.02
N ASP A 435 -3.77 9.69 15.16
CA ASP A 435 -4.20 9.19 16.46
C ASP A 435 -3.05 8.51 17.23
N GLY A 436 -2.37 7.56 16.58
CA GLY A 436 -1.20 6.90 17.17
C GLY A 436 -0.08 7.91 17.54
N PHE A 437 0.14 8.92 16.71
CA PHE A 437 1.16 9.93 16.98
C PHE A 437 0.81 10.84 18.17
N LEU A 438 -0.42 11.38 18.18
CA LEU A 438 -0.85 12.28 19.25
C LEU A 438 -0.99 11.56 20.60
N SER A 439 -1.33 10.28 20.61
CA SER A 439 -1.41 9.48 21.84
C SER A 439 -0.05 9.32 22.51
N ALA A 440 1.04 9.35 21.75
CA ALA A 440 2.41 9.24 22.25
C ALA A 440 3.01 10.58 22.74
N LEU A 441 2.30 11.71 22.60
CA LEU A 441 2.75 13.01 23.04
C LEU A 441 2.28 13.31 24.47
N GLU A 442 3.15 13.94 25.27
CA GLU A 442 2.79 14.43 26.59
C GLU A 442 2.03 15.77 26.52
N ASP A 443 1.38 16.16 27.64
CA ASP A 443 0.58 17.41 27.73
C ASP A 443 1.41 18.68 27.54
N ASP A 444 2.69 18.62 27.89
CA ASP A 444 3.62 19.76 27.80
C ASP A 444 4.41 19.77 26.47
N SER A 445 4.26 18.76 25.62
CA SER A 445 4.87 18.72 24.28
C SER A 445 4.43 19.89 23.41
N ARG A 446 5.30 20.30 22.49
CA ARG A 446 4.99 21.24 21.40
C ARG A 446 4.92 20.50 20.08
N LEU A 447 3.95 20.86 19.24
CA LEU A 447 3.76 20.24 17.94
C LEU A 447 3.67 21.29 16.83
N ILE A 448 4.59 21.23 15.88
CA ILE A 448 4.59 22.05 14.68
C ILE A 448 4.25 21.14 13.50
N ILE A 449 3.11 21.38 12.88
CA ILE A 449 2.61 20.63 11.72
C ILE A 449 2.88 21.46 10.48
N VAL A 450 3.69 20.94 9.57
CA VAL A 450 4.05 21.62 8.32
C VAL A 450 3.52 20.80 7.14
N GLY A 451 2.90 21.45 6.17
CA GLY A 451 2.36 20.75 5.01
C GLY A 451 1.84 21.71 3.94
N ASP A 452 1.27 21.13 2.93
CA ASP A 452 0.61 21.85 1.83
C ASP A 452 -0.83 21.35 1.74
N ALA A 453 -1.78 22.16 2.22
CA ALA A 453 -3.19 21.80 2.28
C ALA A 453 -3.86 21.64 0.89
N ASP A 454 -3.20 22.15 -0.16
CA ASP A 454 -3.71 22.12 -1.53
C ASP A 454 -3.22 20.90 -2.34
N GLN A 455 -2.30 20.12 -1.79
CA GLN A 455 -1.88 18.85 -2.37
C GLN A 455 -2.93 17.75 -2.17
N LEU A 456 -2.69 16.59 -2.79
CA LEU A 456 -3.55 15.42 -2.59
C LEU A 456 -3.56 15.04 -1.10
N PRO A 457 -4.75 14.68 -0.56
CA PRO A 457 -4.87 14.22 0.82
C PRO A 457 -4.19 12.85 1.02
N SER A 458 -4.19 12.37 2.27
CA SER A 458 -3.70 11.05 2.65
C SER A 458 -4.38 9.93 1.85
N VAL A 459 -3.70 8.79 1.68
CA VAL A 459 -4.30 7.59 1.06
C VAL A 459 -5.34 6.97 1.99
N GLY A 460 -5.05 6.94 3.32
CA GLY A 460 -5.97 6.47 4.33
C GLY A 460 -7.14 7.43 4.60
N ALA A 461 -8.11 6.98 5.39
CA ALA A 461 -9.29 7.77 5.72
C ALA A 461 -8.96 8.97 6.64
N GLY A 462 -9.73 10.04 6.46
CA GLY A 462 -9.53 11.31 7.14
C GLY A 462 -8.90 12.38 6.25
N ASN A 463 -9.05 13.62 6.65
CA ASN A 463 -8.44 14.80 6.02
C ASN A 463 -7.85 15.71 7.10
N VAL A 464 -7.03 15.11 7.97
CA VAL A 464 -6.65 15.67 9.25
C VAL A 464 -6.08 17.09 9.15
N LEU A 465 -5.16 17.34 8.23
CA LEU A 465 -4.55 18.66 8.07
C LEU A 465 -5.60 19.72 7.71
N LEU A 466 -6.46 19.41 6.75
CA LEU A 466 -7.49 20.35 6.28
C LEU A 466 -8.58 20.57 7.33
N ASP A 467 -9.01 19.49 8.01
CA ASP A 467 -10.00 19.55 9.09
C ASP A 467 -9.51 20.40 10.27
N MET A 468 -8.24 20.24 10.65
CA MET A 468 -7.62 21.06 11.70
C MET A 468 -7.53 22.53 11.27
N ILE A 469 -7.18 22.84 10.03
CA ILE A 469 -7.13 24.18 9.47
C ILE A 469 -8.53 24.81 9.47
N ASN A 470 -9.51 24.10 8.94
CA ASN A 470 -10.88 24.61 8.79
C ASN A 470 -11.61 24.74 10.12
N SER A 471 -11.21 24.00 11.16
CA SER A 471 -11.81 24.11 12.49
C SER A 471 -11.57 25.46 13.15
N ASP A 472 -10.55 26.21 12.70
CA ASP A 472 -10.05 27.43 13.34
C ASP A 472 -9.63 27.26 14.83
N TYR A 473 -9.58 26.00 15.31
CA TYR A 473 -9.20 25.70 16.69
C TYR A 473 -7.69 25.76 16.90
N VAL A 474 -6.93 25.34 15.88
CA VAL A 474 -5.45 25.29 15.92
C VAL A 474 -4.88 26.52 15.20
N PRO A 475 -3.98 27.30 15.84
CA PRO A 475 -3.29 28.42 15.19
C PRO A 475 -2.64 28.02 13.87
N THR A 476 -3.11 28.60 12.77
CA THR A 476 -2.68 28.27 11.43
C THR A 476 -2.08 29.49 10.74
N ILE A 477 -0.88 29.33 10.17
CA ILE A 477 -0.22 30.37 9.38
C ILE A 477 -0.13 29.89 7.93
N ARG A 478 -0.73 30.64 7.02
CA ARG A 478 -0.64 30.40 5.57
C ARG A 478 0.51 31.26 5.02
N LEU A 479 1.41 30.59 4.29
CA LEU A 479 2.54 31.21 3.60
C LEU A 479 2.11 31.48 2.15
N GLU A 480 1.82 32.74 1.83
CA GLU A 480 1.34 33.14 0.50
C GLU A 480 2.46 33.75 -0.35
N GLU A 481 3.47 34.34 0.28
CA GLU A 481 4.57 34.99 -0.43
C GLU A 481 5.53 33.98 -1.06
N ILE A 482 5.69 34.08 -2.39
CA ILE A 482 6.68 33.30 -3.14
C ILE A 482 8.02 34.04 -3.09
N PHE A 483 9.10 33.33 -2.74
CA PHE A 483 10.44 33.92 -2.72
C PHE A 483 10.84 34.41 -4.11
N ARG A 484 11.62 35.53 -4.13
CA ARG A 484 12.09 36.15 -5.36
C ARG A 484 12.81 35.16 -6.31
N GLN A 485 13.63 34.27 -5.78
CA GLN A 485 14.27 33.22 -6.57
C GLN A 485 13.27 32.19 -7.11
N ALA A 486 12.24 31.85 -6.33
CA ALA A 486 11.20 30.93 -6.76
C ALA A 486 10.21 31.57 -7.73
N SER A 487 10.03 32.91 -7.71
CA SER A 487 9.16 33.63 -8.65
C SER A 487 9.73 33.69 -10.08
N GLU A 488 11.01 33.38 -10.29
CA GLU A 488 11.60 33.21 -11.61
C GLU A 488 11.25 31.85 -12.23
N SER A 489 10.87 30.85 -11.43
CA SER A 489 10.47 29.52 -11.89
C SER A 489 9.02 29.51 -12.37
N ARG A 490 8.80 29.13 -13.62
CA ARG A 490 7.45 28.94 -14.18
C ARG A 490 6.74 27.74 -13.54
N ILE A 491 7.47 26.74 -13.06
CA ILE A 491 6.89 25.62 -12.31
C ILE A 491 6.16 26.16 -11.08
N VAL A 492 6.83 27.02 -10.29
CA VAL A 492 6.25 27.58 -9.06
C VAL A 492 5.09 28.52 -9.37
N VAL A 493 5.27 29.45 -10.30
CA VAL A 493 4.22 30.41 -10.69
C VAL A 493 2.99 29.68 -11.22
N ASN A 494 3.17 28.72 -12.13
CA ASN A 494 2.06 27.95 -12.70
C ASN A 494 1.39 27.04 -11.67
N ALA A 495 2.13 26.49 -10.70
CA ALA A 495 1.51 25.75 -9.61
C ALA A 495 0.56 26.64 -8.79
N HIS A 496 0.96 27.86 -8.45
CA HIS A 496 0.08 28.81 -7.75
C HIS A 496 -1.11 29.26 -8.62
N SER A 497 -0.90 29.55 -9.91
CA SER A 497 -1.99 29.87 -10.85
C SER A 497 -3.01 28.74 -10.93
N ILE A 498 -2.56 27.50 -11.10
CA ILE A 498 -3.44 26.31 -11.13
C ILE A 498 -4.21 26.18 -9.82
N ASN A 499 -3.57 26.36 -8.68
CA ASN A 499 -4.22 26.29 -7.38
C ASN A 499 -5.32 27.35 -7.23
N SER A 500 -5.08 28.54 -7.74
CA SER A 500 -6.07 29.64 -7.78
C SER A 500 -7.15 29.46 -8.85
N GLY A 501 -7.08 28.42 -9.68
CA GLY A 501 -8.01 28.17 -10.79
C GLY A 501 -7.68 28.92 -12.07
N GLU A 502 -6.50 29.47 -12.17
CA GLU A 502 -5.98 30.13 -13.36
C GLU A 502 -5.21 29.15 -14.25
N TYR A 503 -5.23 29.39 -15.56
CA TYR A 503 -4.55 28.50 -16.50
C TYR A 503 -3.06 28.81 -16.55
N PRO A 504 -2.20 27.78 -16.60
CA PRO A 504 -0.77 27.96 -16.63
C PRO A 504 -0.28 28.52 -17.97
N GLU A 505 0.77 29.32 -17.92
CA GLU A 505 1.42 29.85 -19.10
C GLU A 505 2.60 28.95 -19.52
N SER A 506 2.62 28.53 -20.78
CA SER A 506 3.79 27.86 -21.36
C SER A 506 4.88 28.89 -21.65
N GLY A 507 6.11 28.59 -21.25
CA GLY A 507 7.22 29.53 -21.41
C GLY A 507 7.94 29.45 -22.74
N GLY A 508 8.91 30.38 -22.97
CA GLY A 508 9.84 30.35 -24.09
C GLY A 508 10.90 29.26 -23.95
N ARG A 509 11.97 29.32 -24.81
CA ARG A 509 13.01 28.26 -24.86
C ARG A 509 13.73 27.97 -23.53
N ASP A 510 13.87 28.97 -22.68
CA ASP A 510 14.59 28.88 -21.40
C ASP A 510 13.64 28.64 -20.20
N SER A 511 12.39 28.23 -20.47
CA SER A 511 11.41 27.92 -19.43
C SER A 511 11.68 26.58 -18.79
N ASP A 512 11.29 26.45 -17.52
CA ASP A 512 11.26 25.20 -16.75
C ASP A 512 9.88 24.50 -16.78
N PHE A 513 8.91 25.06 -17.53
CA PHE A 513 7.56 24.52 -17.68
C PHE A 513 7.10 24.54 -19.13
N PHE A 514 6.67 23.41 -19.65
CA PHE A 514 6.19 23.23 -21.02
C PHE A 514 4.88 22.47 -21.08
N PHE A 515 4.03 22.84 -22.04
CA PHE A 515 2.87 22.07 -22.47
C PHE A 515 3.06 21.64 -23.94
N MET A 516 2.99 20.33 -24.19
CA MET A 516 3.10 19.74 -25.54
C MET A 516 1.74 19.21 -25.96
N HIS A 517 1.10 19.92 -26.89
CA HIS A 517 -0.20 19.52 -27.41
C HIS A 517 -0.12 18.22 -28.21
N ARG A 518 -0.92 17.22 -27.82
CA ARG A 518 -1.10 15.93 -28.50
C ARG A 518 -2.57 15.54 -28.47
N ARG A 519 -3.02 14.84 -29.52
CA ARG A 519 -4.45 14.57 -29.76
C ARG A 519 -4.93 13.28 -29.14
N ASP A 520 -4.11 12.25 -29.22
CA ASP A 520 -4.45 10.90 -28.80
C ASP A 520 -3.33 10.25 -27.95
N GLU A 521 -3.60 9.05 -27.44
CA GLU A 521 -2.70 8.33 -26.55
C GLU A 521 -1.42 7.87 -27.27
N GLU A 522 -1.47 7.58 -28.56
CA GLU A 522 -0.32 7.12 -29.33
C GLU A 522 0.68 8.26 -29.54
N GLU A 523 0.20 9.44 -29.98
CA GLU A 523 1.03 10.66 -30.09
C GLU A 523 1.66 11.05 -28.72
N ILE A 524 0.93 10.85 -27.62
CA ILE A 524 1.44 11.09 -26.26
C ILE A 524 2.57 10.12 -25.92
N ARG A 525 2.39 8.83 -26.21
CA ARG A 525 3.40 7.79 -25.96
C ARG A 525 4.68 8.04 -26.76
N GLU A 526 4.55 8.30 -28.05
CA GLU A 526 5.67 8.64 -28.93
C GLU A 526 6.42 9.88 -28.42
N THR A 527 5.68 10.90 -27.97
CA THR A 527 6.31 12.11 -27.40
C THR A 527 7.08 11.82 -26.11
N ILE A 528 6.52 11.00 -25.20
CA ILE A 528 7.22 10.58 -23.97
C ILE A 528 8.48 9.79 -24.33
N GLU A 529 8.40 8.88 -25.32
CA GLU A 529 9.54 8.15 -25.84
C GLU A 529 10.63 9.09 -26.37
N GLU A 530 10.29 10.03 -27.27
CA GLU A 530 11.23 11.02 -27.82
C GLU A 530 11.90 11.87 -26.72
N LEU A 531 11.14 12.27 -25.71
CA LEU A 531 11.65 13.05 -24.58
C LEU A 531 12.69 12.27 -23.78
N VAL A 532 12.40 11.00 -23.49
CA VAL A 532 13.26 10.17 -22.64
C VAL A 532 14.47 9.62 -23.40
N THR A 533 14.36 9.40 -24.73
CA THR A 533 15.43 8.74 -25.51
C THR A 533 16.52 9.66 -26.03
N GLY A 534 16.34 10.98 -26.05
CA GLY A 534 17.39 11.84 -26.59
C GLY A 534 17.12 13.34 -26.55
N ARG A 535 15.84 13.74 -26.54
CA ARG A 535 15.54 15.18 -26.60
C ARG A 535 15.97 15.92 -25.33
N LEU A 536 15.75 15.30 -24.15
CA LEU A 536 16.13 15.89 -22.86
C LEU A 536 17.63 15.78 -22.61
N GLU A 537 18.27 14.68 -23.02
CA GLU A 537 19.73 14.51 -22.91
C GLU A 537 20.51 15.61 -23.70
N SER A 538 20.00 15.94 -24.89
CA SER A 538 20.66 16.95 -25.74
C SER A 538 20.50 18.40 -25.28
N TYR A 539 19.49 18.68 -24.42
CA TYR A 539 19.19 20.04 -23.96
C TYR A 539 19.64 20.36 -22.54
N TYR A 540 19.71 19.33 -21.63
CA TYR A 540 19.80 19.55 -20.20
C TYR A 540 20.85 18.71 -19.50
N ASP A 541 21.70 17.96 -20.18
CA ASP A 541 22.65 17.01 -19.59
C ASP A 541 21.98 15.98 -18.62
N PHE A 542 20.69 15.72 -18.81
CA PHE A 542 19.99 14.70 -18.02
C PHE A 542 20.36 13.30 -18.52
N VAL A 543 20.89 12.48 -17.63
CA VAL A 543 21.40 11.16 -18.00
C VAL A 543 20.25 10.15 -18.00
N LYS A 544 20.12 9.42 -19.11
CA LYS A 544 19.21 8.31 -19.26
C LYS A 544 19.47 7.26 -18.17
N GLY A 545 18.44 6.91 -17.42
CA GLY A 545 18.50 5.84 -16.42
C GLY A 545 19.04 6.22 -15.03
N ASN A 546 19.55 7.43 -14.79
CA ASN A 546 20.08 7.81 -13.46
C ASN A 546 19.00 8.37 -12.49
N GLY A 547 17.72 8.29 -12.84
CA GLY A 547 16.63 8.75 -11.97
C GLY A 547 16.22 10.21 -12.13
N ASP A 548 16.85 10.98 -13.01
CA ASP A 548 16.52 12.40 -13.22
C ASP A 548 15.13 12.61 -13.82
N ILE A 549 14.70 11.71 -14.70
CA ILE A 549 13.40 11.78 -15.38
C ILE A 549 12.40 10.85 -14.72
N GLN A 550 11.25 11.39 -14.37
CA GLN A 550 10.13 10.64 -13.82
C GLN A 550 8.86 10.90 -14.60
N VAL A 551 8.22 9.85 -15.08
CA VAL A 551 6.88 9.95 -15.66
C VAL A 551 5.86 9.76 -14.54
N LEU A 552 4.92 10.73 -14.41
CA LEU A 552 3.84 10.70 -13.44
C LEU A 552 2.51 10.53 -14.16
N THR A 553 1.68 9.58 -13.75
CA THR A 553 0.36 9.37 -14.34
C THR A 553 -0.72 9.21 -13.25
N PRO A 554 -1.98 9.62 -13.50
CA PRO A 554 -3.05 9.46 -12.53
C PRO A 554 -3.47 8.01 -12.26
N THR A 555 -3.22 7.09 -13.20
CA THR A 555 -3.81 5.74 -13.20
C THR A 555 -2.77 4.62 -13.36
N ARG A 556 -3.13 3.41 -12.87
CA ARG A 556 -2.33 2.19 -13.06
C ARG A 556 -2.68 1.45 -14.36
N LYS A 557 -3.94 1.55 -14.82
CA LYS A 557 -4.49 0.83 -15.98
C LYS A 557 -4.65 1.77 -17.18
N GLY A 558 -4.78 1.17 -18.37
CA GLY A 558 -4.92 1.90 -19.64
C GLY A 558 -3.59 2.12 -20.37
N GLY A 559 -3.65 2.65 -21.58
CA GLY A 559 -2.48 2.87 -22.44
C GLY A 559 -1.45 3.85 -21.89
N LEU A 560 -1.91 4.81 -21.09
CA LEU A 560 -1.08 5.79 -20.36
C LEU A 560 -1.02 5.51 -18.86
N GLY A 561 -1.42 4.32 -18.40
CA GLY A 561 -1.27 3.88 -17.01
C GLY A 561 0.15 3.40 -16.72
N THR A 562 0.51 3.33 -15.42
CA THR A 562 1.88 2.95 -14.99
C THR A 562 2.30 1.59 -15.56
N ALA A 563 1.41 0.61 -15.66
CA ALA A 563 1.76 -0.72 -16.16
C ALA A 563 2.26 -0.66 -17.61
N SER A 564 1.49 -0.02 -18.51
CA SER A 564 1.84 0.10 -19.93
C SER A 564 3.03 1.03 -20.16
N LEU A 565 3.11 2.14 -19.41
CA LEU A 565 4.24 3.08 -19.53
C LEU A 565 5.53 2.46 -19.01
N ASN A 566 5.51 1.69 -17.94
CA ASN A 566 6.71 1.01 -17.43
C ASN A 566 7.22 -0.05 -18.40
N GLU A 567 6.34 -0.84 -19.03
CA GLU A 567 6.74 -1.81 -20.06
C GLU A 567 7.40 -1.11 -21.26
N MET A 568 6.80 -0.02 -21.74
CA MET A 568 7.35 0.81 -22.83
C MET A 568 8.72 1.39 -22.44
N LEU A 569 8.79 2.08 -21.30
CA LEU A 569 10.00 2.77 -20.86
C LEU A 569 11.14 1.81 -20.54
N GLN A 570 10.85 0.64 -19.94
CA GLN A 570 11.84 -0.41 -19.73
C GLN A 570 12.45 -0.88 -21.06
N SER A 571 11.60 -1.13 -22.07
CA SER A 571 12.07 -1.60 -23.38
C SER A 571 13.01 -0.59 -24.09
N ILE A 572 12.90 0.69 -23.73
CA ILE A 572 13.65 1.78 -24.32
C ILE A 572 14.90 2.13 -23.50
N ILE A 573 14.72 2.26 -22.16
CA ILE A 573 15.78 2.69 -21.26
C ILE A 573 16.74 1.53 -20.93
N ASN A 574 16.17 0.35 -20.70
CA ASN A 574 16.90 -0.86 -20.31
C ASN A 574 16.44 -2.06 -21.18
N PRO A 575 16.78 -2.08 -22.48
CA PRO A 575 16.36 -3.15 -23.40
C PRO A 575 16.96 -4.49 -22.99
N ALA A 576 16.26 -5.58 -23.33
CA ALA A 576 16.76 -6.93 -23.13
C ALA A 576 18.10 -7.14 -23.85
N SER A 577 19.07 -7.73 -23.15
CA SER A 577 20.41 -8.02 -23.65
C SER A 577 20.87 -9.38 -23.11
N GLU A 578 21.70 -10.10 -23.88
CA GLU A 578 22.34 -11.35 -23.42
C GLU A 578 23.34 -11.12 -22.27
N GLU A 579 23.77 -9.86 -22.07
CA GLU A 579 24.71 -9.47 -21.01
C GLU A 579 24.02 -9.17 -19.66
N LEU A 580 22.68 -8.98 -19.67
CA LEU A 580 21.91 -8.64 -18.47
C LEU A 580 21.06 -9.82 -18.01
N ASN A 581 21.12 -10.13 -16.73
CA ASN A 581 20.23 -11.10 -16.15
C ASN A 581 18.81 -10.54 -16.04
N GLU A 582 17.84 -11.39 -16.38
CA GLU A 582 16.41 -11.10 -16.25
C GLU A 582 15.75 -12.11 -15.32
N ARG A 583 14.73 -11.65 -14.58
CA ARG A 583 13.88 -12.49 -13.77
C ARG A 583 12.40 -12.18 -14.02
N LYS A 584 11.63 -13.22 -14.34
CA LYS A 584 10.19 -13.12 -14.49
C LYS A 584 9.48 -13.39 -13.18
N PHE A 585 8.56 -12.51 -12.82
CA PHE A 585 7.66 -12.67 -11.68
C PHE A 585 6.22 -12.31 -12.11
N GLY A 586 5.36 -13.31 -12.24
CA GLY A 586 4.03 -13.13 -12.80
C GLY A 586 4.07 -12.58 -14.23
N SER A 587 3.46 -11.42 -14.45
CA SER A 587 3.51 -10.69 -15.73
C SER A 587 4.67 -9.71 -15.82
N LYS A 588 5.42 -9.47 -14.73
CA LYS A 588 6.53 -8.53 -14.67
C LYS A 588 7.83 -9.20 -15.09
N VAL A 589 8.70 -8.45 -15.75
CA VAL A 589 10.08 -8.85 -16.03
C VAL A 589 10.99 -7.82 -15.40
N PHE A 590 11.85 -8.24 -14.49
CA PHE A 590 12.88 -7.40 -13.88
C PHE A 590 14.22 -7.68 -14.53
N ARG A 591 15.02 -6.63 -14.77
CA ARG A 591 16.37 -6.68 -15.35
C ARG A 591 17.38 -5.96 -14.46
N GLU A 592 18.60 -6.40 -14.48
CA GLU A 592 19.70 -5.61 -13.90
C GLU A 592 19.72 -4.20 -14.51
N GLY A 593 19.82 -3.18 -13.65
CA GLY A 593 19.71 -1.77 -14.06
C GLY A 593 18.28 -1.19 -14.06
N ASP A 594 17.24 -1.98 -13.85
CA ASP A 594 15.88 -1.45 -13.79
C ASP A 594 15.66 -0.56 -12.57
N LYS A 595 14.95 0.54 -12.78
CA LYS A 595 14.43 1.39 -11.71
C LYS A 595 13.18 0.76 -11.12
N VAL A 596 13.20 0.53 -9.82
CA VAL A 596 12.11 -0.12 -9.07
C VAL A 596 11.67 0.71 -7.87
N MET A 597 10.47 0.43 -7.38
CA MET A 597 9.91 1.01 -6.17
C MET A 597 9.39 -0.09 -5.26
N GLN A 598 9.70 0.00 -3.98
CA GLN A 598 9.05 -0.77 -2.92
C GLN A 598 7.59 -0.31 -2.80
N ILE A 599 6.64 -1.26 -2.79
CA ILE A 599 5.21 -0.95 -2.78
C ILE A 599 4.50 -1.31 -1.49
N ARG A 600 5.24 -1.84 -0.52
CA ARG A 600 4.77 -2.15 0.84
C ARG A 600 5.84 -1.77 1.84
N ASN A 601 5.43 -1.50 3.08
CA ASN A 601 6.38 -1.37 4.18
C ASN A 601 6.86 -2.77 4.59
N ASN A 602 8.18 -2.98 4.58
CA ASN A 602 8.79 -4.19 5.10
C ASN A 602 9.83 -3.83 6.17
N TYR A 603 9.40 -3.87 7.42
CA TYR A 603 10.21 -3.48 8.59
C TYR A 603 11.31 -4.51 8.92
N GLN A 604 11.15 -5.75 8.46
CA GLN A 604 12.08 -6.85 8.72
C GLN A 604 13.20 -6.94 7.67
N MET A 605 13.01 -6.32 6.50
CA MET A 605 13.96 -6.35 5.40
C MET A 605 15.31 -5.78 5.82
N GLU A 606 16.35 -6.58 5.77
CA GLU A 606 17.70 -6.17 6.14
C GLU A 606 18.40 -5.48 4.97
N TRP A 607 19.09 -4.38 5.26
CA TRP A 607 19.93 -3.69 4.29
C TRP A 607 21.36 -3.52 4.79
N GLN A 608 22.29 -3.49 3.86
CA GLN A 608 23.71 -3.27 4.11
C GLN A 608 24.21 -2.09 3.28
N GLN A 609 25.08 -1.26 3.87
CA GLN A 609 25.70 -0.13 3.19
C GLN A 609 27.20 -0.39 3.02
N LEU A 610 27.77 0.07 1.91
CA LEU A 610 29.21 0.06 1.68
C LEU A 610 29.90 0.84 2.81
N GLY A 611 30.62 0.16 3.73
CA GLY A 611 31.31 0.79 4.84
C GLY A 611 30.93 0.28 6.24
N ARG A 612 30.13 -0.81 6.34
CA ARG A 612 29.74 -1.56 7.57
C ARG A 612 28.53 -1.04 8.34
N GLN A 613 27.74 -0.12 7.84
CA GLN A 613 26.43 0.14 8.41
C GLN A 613 25.43 -0.88 7.89
N SER A 614 24.65 -1.45 8.77
CA SER A 614 23.52 -2.30 8.46
C SER A 614 22.30 -1.84 9.26
N GLY A 615 21.12 -2.11 8.77
CA GLY A 615 19.88 -1.76 9.45
C GLY A 615 18.72 -2.56 8.89
N ARG A 616 17.52 -2.25 9.35
CA ARG A 616 16.28 -2.88 8.90
C ARG A 616 15.28 -1.84 8.43
N GLY A 617 14.38 -2.27 7.56
CA GLY A 617 13.26 -1.52 7.04
C GLY A 617 13.51 -0.91 5.66
N ILE A 618 12.64 -1.28 4.72
CA ILE A 618 12.44 -0.66 3.42
C ILE A 618 10.96 -0.33 3.30
N PHE A 619 10.66 0.87 2.85
CA PHE A 619 9.33 1.42 2.99
C PHE A 619 8.63 1.66 1.65
N ASN A 620 7.31 1.66 1.69
CA ASN A 620 6.49 2.01 0.53
C ASN A 620 6.91 3.39 -0.03
N GLY A 621 7.18 3.42 -1.33
CA GLY A 621 7.67 4.62 -2.03
C GLY A 621 9.21 4.70 -2.13
N ASP A 622 9.99 3.87 -1.40
CA ASP A 622 11.43 3.82 -1.59
C ASP A 622 11.76 3.37 -3.03
N MET A 623 12.55 4.16 -3.72
CA MET A 623 12.99 3.85 -5.09
C MET A 623 14.43 3.37 -5.08
N GLY A 624 14.71 2.37 -5.91
CA GLY A 624 16.04 1.80 -6.06
C GLY A 624 16.32 1.37 -7.49
N VAL A 625 17.52 0.85 -7.69
CA VAL A 625 17.96 0.28 -8.95
C VAL A 625 18.37 -1.18 -8.71
N ILE A 626 17.93 -2.08 -9.56
CA ILE A 626 18.34 -3.50 -9.48
C ILE A 626 19.83 -3.58 -9.82
N ASN A 627 20.62 -4.00 -8.83
CA ASN A 627 22.07 -4.12 -8.97
C ASN A 627 22.47 -5.44 -9.62
N THR A 628 21.98 -6.57 -9.06
CA THR A 628 22.31 -7.91 -9.56
C THR A 628 21.11 -8.85 -9.42
N ILE A 629 21.01 -9.79 -10.36
CA ILE A 629 20.03 -10.88 -10.36
C ILE A 629 20.78 -12.21 -10.40
N ASP A 630 20.70 -12.98 -9.34
CA ASP A 630 21.22 -14.34 -9.23
C ASP A 630 20.10 -15.36 -9.49
N ASN A 631 20.02 -15.88 -10.70
CA ASN A 631 18.99 -16.85 -11.07
C ASN A 631 19.24 -18.24 -10.48
N ASP A 632 20.50 -18.59 -10.15
CA ASP A 632 20.85 -19.90 -9.58
C ASP A 632 20.39 -20.02 -8.13
N ASN A 633 20.57 -18.93 -7.34
CA ASN A 633 20.17 -18.88 -5.94
C ASN A 633 18.81 -18.20 -5.74
N ALA A 634 18.14 -17.81 -6.83
CA ALA A 634 16.85 -17.16 -6.82
C ALA A 634 16.79 -15.83 -6.03
N LYS A 635 17.90 -15.05 -6.05
CA LYS A 635 18.03 -13.79 -5.32
C LYS A 635 18.17 -12.58 -6.24
N MET A 636 17.69 -11.42 -5.78
CA MET A 636 17.85 -10.16 -6.46
C MET A 636 18.32 -9.08 -5.46
N VAL A 637 19.34 -8.33 -5.82
CA VAL A 637 19.85 -7.23 -4.99
C VAL A 637 19.43 -5.90 -5.58
N VAL A 638 18.79 -5.08 -4.78
CA VAL A 638 18.36 -3.71 -5.13
C VAL A 638 19.17 -2.70 -4.31
N ASP A 639 19.67 -1.69 -4.97
CA ASP A 639 20.33 -0.53 -4.34
C ASP A 639 19.30 0.59 -4.14
N PHE A 640 18.97 0.88 -2.89
CA PHE A 640 18.14 2.01 -2.47
C PHE A 640 19.04 3.14 -1.91
N ASP A 641 19.59 3.97 -2.78
CA ASP A 641 20.46 5.09 -2.40
C ASP A 641 21.67 4.66 -1.53
N GLY A 642 22.37 3.58 -1.94
CA GLY A 642 23.53 3.04 -1.24
C GLY A 642 23.20 2.02 -0.14
N ARG A 643 21.91 1.71 0.09
CA ARG A 643 21.43 0.61 0.93
C ARG A 643 21.12 -0.59 0.05
N PHE A 644 21.95 -1.62 0.12
CA PHE A 644 21.79 -2.84 -0.66
C PHE A 644 20.86 -3.80 0.08
N VAL A 645 19.80 -4.23 -0.59
CA VAL A 645 18.76 -5.12 -0.07
C VAL A 645 18.68 -6.35 -0.95
N THR A 646 18.64 -7.52 -0.32
CA THR A 646 18.49 -8.79 -1.04
C THR A 646 17.05 -9.26 -0.92
N TYR A 647 16.41 -9.46 -2.06
CA TYR A 647 15.05 -9.99 -2.20
C TYR A 647 15.12 -11.48 -2.56
N ASP A 648 14.36 -12.27 -1.85
CA ASP A 648 14.05 -13.65 -2.24
C ASP A 648 12.83 -13.67 -3.19
N SER A 649 12.55 -14.83 -3.79
CA SER A 649 11.47 -14.95 -4.80
C SER A 649 10.11 -14.56 -4.28
N GLU A 650 9.83 -14.80 -3.00
CA GLU A 650 8.55 -14.52 -2.36
C GLU A 650 8.33 -13.01 -2.15
N GLU A 651 9.41 -12.25 -2.01
CA GLU A 651 9.40 -10.82 -1.73
C GLU A 651 9.33 -9.94 -2.99
N LEU A 652 9.46 -10.54 -4.19
CA LEU A 652 9.40 -9.80 -5.45
C LEU A 652 8.03 -9.20 -5.75
N ASP A 653 6.98 -9.62 -5.06
CA ASP A 653 5.64 -9.00 -5.16
C ASP A 653 5.61 -7.61 -4.51
N GLU A 654 6.57 -7.30 -3.63
CA GLU A 654 6.75 -6.01 -3.01
C GLU A 654 7.41 -4.96 -3.92
N LEU A 655 7.87 -5.37 -5.13
CA LEU A 655 8.51 -4.48 -6.08
C LEU A 655 7.66 -4.21 -7.32
N GLU A 656 7.72 -2.97 -7.79
CA GLU A 656 7.20 -2.55 -9.11
C GLU A 656 8.27 -1.78 -9.89
N LEU A 657 8.23 -1.86 -11.22
CA LEU A 657 9.01 -0.96 -12.07
C LEU A 657 8.60 0.49 -11.80
N ALA A 658 9.55 1.40 -11.77
CA ALA A 658 9.36 2.78 -11.35
C ALA A 658 9.81 3.85 -12.35
N TYR A 659 9.89 3.53 -13.64
CA TYR A 659 10.08 4.54 -14.70
C TYR A 659 8.87 5.47 -14.80
N ALA A 660 7.67 4.91 -14.63
CA ALA A 660 6.42 5.64 -14.45
C ALA A 660 5.77 5.25 -13.12
N VAL A 661 5.32 6.23 -12.34
CA VAL A 661 4.61 6.01 -11.07
C VAL A 661 3.33 6.83 -11.04
N THR A 662 2.39 6.47 -10.15
CA THR A 662 1.19 7.30 -9.97
C THR A 662 1.54 8.59 -9.22
N VAL A 663 0.77 9.66 -9.47
CA VAL A 663 0.92 10.93 -8.75
C VAL A 663 0.82 10.73 -7.24
N HIS A 664 -0.08 9.84 -6.75
CA HIS A 664 -0.18 9.49 -5.33
C HIS A 664 1.11 8.89 -4.78
N LYS A 665 1.74 7.96 -5.52
CA LYS A 665 3.01 7.35 -5.10
C LYS A 665 4.22 8.27 -5.20
N SER A 666 4.08 9.43 -5.86
CA SER A 666 5.11 10.45 -5.95
C SER A 666 5.05 11.48 -4.81
N GLN A 667 4.05 11.42 -3.93
CA GLN A 667 3.96 12.30 -2.77
C GLN A 667 5.20 12.16 -1.88
N GLY A 668 5.67 13.25 -1.30
CA GLY A 668 6.93 13.28 -0.55
C GLY A 668 8.21 13.13 -1.39
N CYS A 669 8.07 12.91 -2.72
CA CYS A 669 9.22 12.85 -3.65
C CYS A 669 9.33 14.14 -4.45
N GLU A 670 10.55 14.42 -4.91
CA GLU A 670 10.83 15.47 -5.89
C GLU A 670 11.80 14.94 -6.96
N PHE A 671 11.58 15.33 -8.20
CA PHE A 671 12.36 14.85 -9.33
C PHE A 671 12.94 16.04 -10.13
N PRO A 672 14.16 15.91 -10.67
CA PRO A 672 14.70 16.96 -11.55
C PRO A 672 13.77 17.23 -12.72
N VAL A 673 13.24 16.21 -13.37
CA VAL A 673 12.33 16.31 -14.52
C VAL A 673 11.07 15.50 -14.27
N VAL A 674 9.92 16.13 -14.47
CA VAL A 674 8.60 15.46 -14.44
C VAL A 674 7.96 15.54 -15.81
N ILE A 675 7.49 14.42 -16.33
CA ILE A 675 6.66 14.32 -17.53
C ILE A 675 5.30 13.76 -17.13
N MET A 676 4.21 14.44 -17.49
CA MET A 676 2.86 13.99 -17.15
C MET A 676 1.97 13.92 -18.39
N PRO A 677 1.43 12.75 -18.76
CA PRO A 677 0.38 12.63 -19.78
C PRO A 677 -0.94 13.21 -19.27
N ILE A 678 -1.56 14.08 -20.07
CA ILE A 678 -2.85 14.70 -19.80
C ILE A 678 -3.94 14.03 -20.65
N SER A 679 -4.07 12.72 -20.52
CA SER A 679 -5.07 11.90 -21.22
C SER A 679 -5.12 10.48 -20.61
N GLY A 680 -6.09 9.67 -21.05
CA GLY A 680 -6.11 8.23 -20.76
C GLY A 680 -6.53 7.83 -19.34
N PHE A 681 -7.15 8.75 -18.55
CA PHE A 681 -7.60 8.47 -17.20
C PHE A 681 -9.07 8.85 -16.98
N PRO A 682 -9.77 8.22 -16.00
CA PRO A 682 -11.16 8.50 -15.70
C PRO A 682 -11.40 9.96 -15.29
N PRO A 683 -12.57 10.55 -15.61
CA PRO A 683 -12.90 11.93 -15.24
C PRO A 683 -12.83 12.24 -13.74
N MET A 684 -13.08 11.24 -12.87
CA MET A 684 -13.00 11.38 -11.43
C MET A 684 -11.57 11.70 -10.93
N LEU A 685 -10.54 11.26 -11.67
CA LEU A 685 -9.14 11.58 -11.37
C LEU A 685 -8.68 12.90 -12.00
N ALA A 686 -9.52 13.54 -12.80
CA ALA A 686 -9.20 14.82 -13.45
C ALA A 686 -9.49 15.99 -12.49
N THR A 687 -8.70 16.13 -11.43
CA THR A 687 -8.88 17.16 -10.39
C THR A 687 -7.72 18.16 -10.37
N ARG A 688 -7.98 19.36 -9.86
CA ARG A 688 -7.01 20.45 -9.73
C ARG A 688 -5.84 20.07 -8.84
N ASN A 689 -6.12 19.50 -7.67
CA ASN A 689 -5.09 19.11 -6.70
C ASN A 689 -4.21 17.94 -7.20
N LEU A 690 -4.73 17.06 -8.06
CA LEU A 690 -3.91 16.02 -8.67
C LEU A 690 -2.90 16.63 -9.66
N LEU A 691 -3.34 17.58 -10.50
CA LEU A 691 -2.45 18.30 -11.42
C LEU A 691 -1.43 19.14 -10.65
N TYR A 692 -1.89 19.88 -9.65
CA TYR A 692 -1.05 20.69 -8.76
C TYR A 692 0.02 19.83 -8.07
N THR A 693 -0.38 18.70 -7.47
CA THR A 693 0.57 17.77 -6.83
C THR A 693 1.61 17.24 -7.81
N ALA A 694 1.22 16.88 -9.03
CA ALA A 694 2.15 16.38 -10.03
C ALA A 694 3.18 17.45 -10.46
N ILE A 695 2.74 18.69 -10.70
CA ILE A 695 3.62 19.80 -11.11
C ILE A 695 4.60 20.15 -9.99
N THR A 696 4.15 20.15 -8.74
CA THR A 696 4.99 20.45 -7.57
C THR A 696 6.04 19.39 -7.26
N ARG A 697 6.02 18.23 -7.94
CA ARG A 697 7.10 17.22 -7.87
C ARG A 697 8.31 17.56 -8.73
N GLY A 698 8.19 18.50 -9.68
CA GLY A 698 9.28 18.89 -10.58
C GLY A 698 10.17 19.98 -9.98
N LYS A 699 11.51 19.79 -10.04
CA LYS A 699 12.50 20.77 -9.56
C LYS A 699 13.07 21.66 -10.64
N LYS A 700 13.41 21.08 -11.81
CA LYS A 700 14.13 21.76 -12.87
C LYS A 700 13.30 21.88 -14.15
N LEU A 701 12.41 20.91 -14.39
CA LEU A 701 11.64 20.86 -15.60
C LEU A 701 10.34 20.10 -15.41
N VAL A 702 9.22 20.66 -15.85
CA VAL A 702 7.91 19.99 -15.94
C VAL A 702 7.42 20.06 -17.38
N ILE A 703 7.03 18.92 -17.91
CA ILE A 703 6.45 18.78 -19.25
C ILE A 703 5.09 18.09 -19.15
N LEU A 704 4.04 18.81 -19.50
CA LEU A 704 2.70 18.24 -19.65
C LEU A 704 2.49 17.86 -21.12
N VAL A 705 2.01 16.64 -21.38
CA VAL A 705 1.84 16.13 -22.76
C VAL A 705 0.39 15.68 -22.95
N GLY A 706 -0.35 16.33 -23.84
CA GLY A 706 -1.73 15.91 -24.13
C GLY A 706 -2.66 17.01 -24.60
N SER A 707 -3.91 16.99 -24.11
CA SER A 707 -4.96 17.93 -24.50
C SER A 707 -5.06 19.11 -23.55
N GLU A 708 -4.90 20.30 -24.06
CA GLU A 708 -5.07 21.55 -23.32
C GLU A 708 -6.49 21.69 -22.73
N GLU A 709 -7.49 21.28 -23.50
CA GLU A 709 -8.88 21.26 -23.01
C GLU A 709 -9.06 20.35 -21.79
N ARG A 710 -8.40 19.20 -21.76
CA ARG A 710 -8.43 18.30 -20.59
C ARG A 710 -7.69 18.89 -19.40
N MET A 711 -6.57 19.56 -19.62
CA MET A 711 -5.85 20.28 -18.57
C MET A 711 -6.73 21.38 -17.97
N HIS A 712 -7.42 22.18 -18.81
CA HIS A 712 -8.34 23.21 -18.34
C HIS A 712 -9.48 22.59 -17.50
N ARG A 713 -10.07 21.47 -17.94
CA ARG A 713 -11.09 20.75 -17.16
C ARG A 713 -10.56 20.27 -15.80
N MET A 714 -9.29 19.87 -15.71
CA MET A 714 -8.69 19.53 -14.42
C MET A 714 -8.59 20.74 -13.51
N ILE A 715 -8.19 21.88 -14.05
CA ILE A 715 -8.07 23.14 -13.30
C ILE A 715 -9.44 23.64 -12.84
N ASP A 716 -10.44 23.58 -13.72
CA ASP A 716 -11.82 23.97 -13.39
C ASP A 716 -12.47 23.03 -12.37
N ASN A 717 -12.02 21.77 -12.32
CA ASN A 717 -12.51 20.77 -11.38
C ASN A 717 -11.82 20.92 -10.02
N ASN A 718 -12.39 21.80 -9.19
CA ASN A 718 -11.97 22.01 -7.80
C ASN A 718 -12.67 21.03 -6.83
N ARG A 719 -13.28 19.96 -7.33
CA ARG A 719 -13.78 18.91 -6.45
C ARG A 719 -12.56 18.25 -5.79
N ILE A 720 -12.31 18.66 -4.57
CA ILE A 720 -11.68 17.80 -3.59
C ILE A 720 -12.66 16.65 -3.48
N ASP A 721 -12.21 15.41 -3.63
CA ASP A 721 -13.07 14.28 -3.30
C ASP A 721 -13.69 14.58 -1.94
N GLU A 722 -15.01 14.81 -1.91
CA GLU A 722 -15.71 15.15 -0.68
C GLU A 722 -15.57 13.98 0.26
N ARG A 723 -14.57 14.08 1.14
CA ARG A 723 -14.39 13.11 2.22
C ARG A 723 -15.34 13.50 3.34
N TYR A 724 -16.14 12.58 3.73
CA TYR A 724 -16.95 12.74 4.93
C TYR A 724 -16.06 12.51 6.15
N THR A 725 -15.66 13.60 6.81
CA THR A 725 -14.77 13.58 8.00
C THR A 725 -15.39 14.44 9.11
N GLY A 726 -15.41 13.89 10.34
CA GLY A 726 -16.06 14.56 11.48
C GLY A 726 -15.10 15.37 12.34
N LEU A 727 -13.79 15.29 12.11
CA LEU A 727 -12.77 15.92 12.97
C LEU A 727 -12.94 17.45 13.04
N GLU A 728 -13.25 18.11 11.92
CA GLU A 728 -13.52 19.56 11.88
C GLU A 728 -14.68 19.95 12.82
N ALA A 729 -15.81 19.24 12.71
CA ALA A 729 -16.99 19.50 13.54
C ALA A 729 -16.69 19.28 15.02
N ARG A 730 -16.01 18.18 15.36
CA ARG A 730 -15.63 17.83 16.75
C ARG A 730 -14.65 18.83 17.38
N LEU A 731 -13.74 19.39 16.60
CA LEU A 731 -12.81 20.43 17.08
C LEU A 731 -13.54 21.75 17.32
N ARG A 732 -14.56 22.09 16.53
CA ARG A 732 -15.39 23.28 16.71
C ARG A 732 -16.37 23.18 17.88
N GLU A 733 -16.76 21.97 18.28
CA GLU A 733 -17.60 21.77 19.45
C GLU A 733 -16.91 22.38 20.69
N VAL A 734 -17.55 23.42 21.23
CA VAL A 734 -17.10 24.06 22.46
C VAL A 734 -17.27 23.05 23.59
N ASP A 735 -16.20 22.79 24.34
CA ASP A 735 -16.30 22.04 25.59
C ASP A 735 -17.37 22.69 26.48
N MET A 736 -18.59 22.21 26.42
CA MET A 736 -19.63 22.48 27.40
C MET A 736 -19.19 21.82 28.71
N GLY A 737 -18.26 22.48 29.35
CA GLY A 737 -17.50 22.13 30.53
C GLY A 737 -18.05 21.00 31.40
N GLY A 738 -17.25 19.97 31.58
CA GLY A 738 -17.17 19.20 32.82
C GLY A 738 -18.48 18.64 33.37
N LEU A 739 -19.13 17.73 32.64
CA LEU A 739 -20.14 16.84 33.18
C LEU A 739 -20.03 15.47 32.49
N LEU A 740 -19.01 14.74 32.88
CA LEU A 740 -19.04 13.26 32.92
C LEU A 740 -18.03 12.80 33.96
#